data_7235f6fc2d1d027237698d2488d2a632
#
_entry.id   7235f6fc2d1d027237698d2488d2a632
#
_cell.length_a   1.000
_cell.length_b   1.000
_cell.length_c   1.000
_cell.angle_alpha   90.00
_cell.angle_beta   90.00
_cell.angle_gamma   90.00
#
_symmetry.space_group_name_H-M   'P 1'
#
loop_
_entity.id
_entity.type
_entity.pdbx_description
1 polymer ?
#
loop_
_entity_poly.entity_id
_entity_poly.type
_entity_poly.pdbx_seq_one_letter_code
_entity_poly.pdbx_strand_id
1 'polypeptide(L)'
;LPNRWWAQIAGDCVDLNTENNTVAEYLVKCYGNFIKMGVDGFRIDTSGHISRLTFCKQFIPQFAALGKKYEDKRLNKAPFFMYGEVCARFGSVQYRGQDNLSPYYYTWKAPQNLMDQFDGSQSYWDTQELYDSGTGYDAKLMPLCEKDNADSPESNNTFMLNGAWHEPDYSQSSGFNVIDFPLHYNFSNAGSAYGLAKSGDMKYNDATFNVVYVDSHDYGPQPSDGIRFSGSDAQWAENLSLMFTFRGIPCLYYGSEVGFRRGSVIDKGPNGPLSNTGRAYFGGYITGDVEASDFGVYKASGNVAASLNHDLAQHLIRLNKIRQAVPALRKGQWTDDGCTPADGGIAFKRAYKNDSYALVAINGGATFTDCPDGTYTDVVTGKTYTGSTITIDAPATQGQLRVLVKDWKGGQIGEDGPFIYNETPKKKSEAEQAYDGHEEDGTTWVEPQTNEFGLKFSQAGGTFRTNTVTVEVSLSGKATSGWFQVEGQDKVELAPGETKTFTIGEDMNFKQTKTVTWYAKNDKSEKNGSVSFTKVDPNASITVYVKADKAPTIYAWVPGTPAKELTGAWHGRTMDGPEEIGGVNYWYKTFDGVESFNVILNNGNDKQSSDIVGITGDIYLEYDGGSNVKTLDAPVNTTAKVTLSPNGGDFEKTVTVTAILSDNAKSGWYKIGDGEQVALTPGKAATFTLGAD
;
A
#
# COMPACT_ATOMS: atom_id res chain seq x y z
N LEU A 1 -23.62 -10.40 -24.46
CA LEU A 1 -22.34 -10.93 -24.00
C LEU A 1 -21.13 -10.29 -24.69
N PRO A 2 -21.05 -10.24 -26.04
CA PRO A 2 -19.91 -9.63 -26.73
C PRO A 2 -19.63 -8.21 -26.21
N ASN A 3 -20.63 -7.40 -26.10
CA ASN A 3 -20.53 -6.00 -25.68
C ASN A 3 -19.92 -5.80 -24.27
N ARG A 4 -19.77 -6.84 -23.46
CA ARG A 4 -19.16 -6.72 -22.14
C ARG A 4 -17.64 -6.56 -22.20
N TRP A 5 -16.99 -7.16 -23.17
CA TRP A 5 -15.52 -7.18 -23.25
C TRP A 5 -14.93 -6.13 -24.21
N TRP A 6 -15.76 -5.51 -25.06
CA TRP A 6 -15.29 -4.55 -26.05
C TRP A 6 -16.26 -3.43 -26.38
N ALA A 7 -17.13 -3.09 -25.46
CA ALA A 7 -18.00 -1.93 -25.58
C ALA A 7 -17.83 -0.99 -24.40
N GLN A 8 -18.09 0.28 -24.66
CA GLN A 8 -18.08 1.32 -23.64
C GLN A 8 -18.98 0.98 -22.45
N ILE A 9 -18.44 1.13 -21.23
CA ILE A 9 -19.20 0.95 -19.98
C ILE A 9 -20.07 2.18 -19.69
N ALA A 10 -19.50 3.37 -19.92
CA ALA A 10 -20.15 4.66 -19.77
C ALA A 10 -19.95 5.48 -21.04
N GLY A 11 -20.88 6.36 -21.34
CA GLY A 11 -20.99 7.02 -22.66
C GLY A 11 -19.80 7.87 -23.11
N ASP A 12 -18.88 8.21 -22.20
CA ASP A 12 -17.66 8.99 -22.45
C ASP A 12 -16.36 8.21 -22.20
N CYS A 13 -16.45 6.94 -21.81
CA CYS A 13 -15.29 6.08 -21.57
C CYS A 13 -15.01 5.21 -22.79
N VAL A 14 -13.88 5.47 -23.45
CA VAL A 14 -13.43 4.65 -24.58
C VAL A 14 -12.88 3.33 -24.06
N ASP A 15 -13.39 2.22 -24.62
CA ASP A 15 -12.83 0.90 -24.32
C ASP A 15 -11.48 0.70 -25.02
N LEU A 16 -10.52 0.15 -24.28
CA LEU A 16 -9.19 -0.16 -24.82
C LEU A 16 -9.15 -1.60 -25.32
N ASN A 17 -8.59 -1.79 -26.49
CA ASN A 17 -8.36 -3.15 -27.02
C ASN A 17 -7.26 -3.88 -26.22
N THR A 18 -7.64 -4.43 -25.07
CA THR A 18 -6.73 -5.12 -24.15
C THR A 18 -6.24 -6.48 -24.67
N GLU A 19 -6.85 -7.01 -25.74
CA GLU A 19 -6.44 -8.21 -26.45
C GLU A 19 -5.23 -7.97 -27.34
N ASN A 20 -4.98 -6.71 -27.75
CA ASN A 20 -3.84 -6.33 -28.55
C ASN A 20 -2.55 -6.27 -27.70
N ASN A 21 -1.50 -6.97 -28.13
CA ASN A 21 -0.23 -7.03 -27.42
C ASN A 21 0.38 -5.65 -27.12
N THR A 22 0.31 -4.73 -28.09
CA THR A 22 0.89 -3.39 -27.94
C THR A 22 0.17 -2.61 -26.83
N VAL A 23 -1.16 -2.70 -26.78
CA VAL A 23 -1.97 -2.05 -25.72
C VAL A 23 -1.69 -2.70 -24.37
N ALA A 24 -1.69 -4.03 -24.30
CA ALA A 24 -1.43 -4.76 -23.07
C ALA A 24 -0.02 -4.46 -22.51
N GLU A 25 1.01 -4.47 -23.36
CA GLU A 25 2.38 -4.11 -22.97
C GLU A 25 2.50 -2.67 -22.46
N TYR A 26 1.80 -1.74 -23.11
CA TYR A 26 1.75 -0.35 -22.67
C TYR A 26 1.17 -0.24 -21.25
N LEU A 27 0.02 -0.90 -21.00
CA LEU A 27 -0.62 -0.92 -19.69
C LEU A 27 0.25 -1.59 -18.63
N VAL A 28 0.92 -2.70 -18.99
CA VAL A 28 1.88 -3.37 -18.08
C VAL A 28 3.05 -2.46 -17.73
N LYS A 29 3.59 -1.70 -18.69
CA LYS A 29 4.66 -0.73 -18.42
C LYS A 29 4.19 0.39 -17.49
N CYS A 30 2.99 0.94 -17.73
CA CYS A 30 2.42 2.02 -16.92
C CYS A 30 2.19 1.56 -15.47
N TYR A 31 1.40 0.51 -15.29
CA TYR A 31 1.04 0.02 -13.95
C TYR A 31 2.21 -0.71 -13.26
N GLY A 32 3.08 -1.35 -14.03
CA GLY A 32 4.29 -1.99 -13.51
C GLY A 32 5.23 -1.03 -12.78
N ASN A 33 5.18 0.27 -13.06
CA ASN A 33 5.94 1.27 -12.31
C ASN A 33 5.50 1.35 -10.85
N PHE A 34 4.22 1.20 -10.55
CA PHE A 34 3.73 1.17 -9.17
C PHE A 34 4.23 -0.08 -8.42
N ILE A 35 4.31 -1.23 -9.11
CA ILE A 35 4.90 -2.46 -8.54
C ILE A 35 6.39 -2.25 -8.22
N LYS A 36 7.13 -1.58 -9.10
CA LYS A 36 8.55 -1.21 -8.87
C LYS A 36 8.71 -0.28 -7.66
N MET A 37 7.72 0.57 -7.38
CA MET A 37 7.70 1.47 -6.21
C MET A 37 7.40 0.75 -4.91
N GLY A 38 6.86 -0.48 -4.96
CA GLY A 38 6.56 -1.28 -3.78
C GLY A 38 5.08 -1.35 -3.40
N VAL A 39 4.17 -1.07 -4.34
CA VAL A 39 2.73 -1.28 -4.13
C VAL A 39 2.47 -2.77 -3.88
N ASP A 40 1.65 -3.09 -2.87
CA ASP A 40 1.41 -4.47 -2.44
C ASP A 40 0.47 -5.24 -3.35
N GLY A 41 -0.44 -4.54 -4.02
CA GLY A 41 -1.40 -5.16 -4.94
C GLY A 41 -2.20 -4.17 -5.76
N PHE A 42 -3.03 -4.70 -6.66
CA PHE A 42 -4.00 -3.93 -7.45
C PHE A 42 -5.43 -4.38 -7.18
N ARG A 43 -6.30 -3.41 -6.92
CA ARG A 43 -7.73 -3.55 -7.15
C ARG A 43 -8.01 -3.08 -8.58
N ILE A 44 -8.49 -3.97 -9.43
CA ILE A 44 -8.76 -3.71 -10.84
C ILE A 44 -10.25 -3.48 -11.00
N ASP A 45 -10.59 -2.26 -11.32
CA ASP A 45 -11.96 -1.85 -11.59
C ASP A 45 -12.52 -2.54 -12.82
N THR A 46 -13.84 -2.78 -12.86
CA THR A 46 -14.53 -3.31 -14.02
C THR A 46 -13.86 -4.50 -14.71
N SER A 47 -13.19 -5.36 -13.94
CA SER A 47 -12.47 -6.54 -14.48
C SER A 47 -13.35 -7.46 -15.31
N GLY A 48 -14.65 -7.48 -15.05
CA GLY A 48 -15.61 -8.22 -15.87
C GLY A 48 -15.70 -7.78 -17.33
N HIS A 49 -15.06 -6.66 -17.69
CA HIS A 49 -14.98 -6.13 -19.06
C HIS A 49 -13.69 -6.51 -19.79
N ILE A 50 -12.85 -7.30 -19.17
CA ILE A 50 -11.70 -7.95 -19.79
C ILE A 50 -11.91 -9.47 -19.65
N SER A 51 -11.69 -10.23 -20.71
CA SER A 51 -11.88 -11.66 -20.66
C SER A 51 -10.86 -12.35 -19.73
N ARG A 52 -11.26 -13.47 -19.12
CA ARG A 52 -10.33 -14.29 -18.31
C ARG A 52 -9.12 -14.72 -19.14
N LEU A 53 -9.33 -15.05 -20.41
CA LEU A 53 -8.28 -15.45 -21.31
C LEU A 53 -7.21 -14.36 -21.46
N THR A 54 -7.64 -13.10 -21.66
CA THR A 54 -6.74 -11.93 -21.73
C THR A 54 -6.00 -11.73 -20.41
N PHE A 55 -6.67 -11.82 -19.26
CA PHE A 55 -6.01 -11.77 -17.96
C PHE A 55 -4.94 -12.85 -17.80
N CYS A 56 -5.28 -14.10 -18.08
CA CYS A 56 -4.36 -15.24 -17.92
C CYS A 56 -3.18 -15.18 -18.88
N LYS A 57 -3.35 -14.61 -20.09
CA LYS A 57 -2.31 -14.55 -21.11
C LYS A 57 -1.45 -13.29 -21.01
N GLN A 58 -2.05 -12.15 -20.71
CA GLN A 58 -1.40 -10.84 -20.78
C GLN A 58 -0.99 -10.28 -19.42
N PHE A 59 -1.95 -10.03 -18.53
CA PHE A 59 -1.72 -9.18 -17.36
C PHE A 59 -1.17 -9.94 -16.14
N ILE A 60 -1.81 -11.05 -15.78
CA ILE A 60 -1.48 -11.77 -14.55
C ILE A 60 -0.01 -12.23 -14.55
N PRO A 61 0.51 -12.92 -15.58
CA PRO A 61 1.88 -13.42 -15.56
C PRO A 61 2.91 -12.28 -15.51
N GLN A 62 2.65 -11.17 -16.20
CA GLN A 62 3.58 -10.04 -16.24
C GLN A 62 3.61 -9.28 -14.93
N PHE A 63 2.45 -9.00 -14.32
CA PHE A 63 2.39 -8.35 -13.01
C PHE A 63 2.93 -9.25 -11.89
N ALA A 64 2.66 -10.56 -11.94
CA ALA A 64 3.24 -11.51 -10.99
C ALA A 64 4.77 -11.57 -11.08
N ALA A 65 5.32 -11.58 -12.31
CA ALA A 65 6.76 -11.56 -12.54
C ALA A 65 7.41 -10.25 -12.02
N LEU A 66 6.78 -9.10 -12.28
CA LEU A 66 7.21 -7.82 -11.71
C LEU A 66 7.11 -7.84 -10.18
N GLY A 67 6.01 -8.35 -9.65
CA GLY A 67 5.81 -8.52 -8.21
C GLY A 67 6.93 -9.35 -7.57
N LYS A 68 7.30 -10.47 -8.18
CA LYS A 68 8.42 -11.29 -7.71
C LYS A 68 9.76 -10.57 -7.82
N LYS A 69 10.00 -9.89 -8.94
CA LYS A 69 11.25 -9.14 -9.16
C LYS A 69 11.48 -8.05 -8.12
N TYR A 70 10.43 -7.41 -7.63
CA TYR A 70 10.48 -6.30 -6.67
C TYR A 70 9.91 -6.66 -5.30
N GLU A 71 9.92 -7.94 -4.92
CA GLU A 71 9.37 -8.40 -3.64
C GLU A 71 10.03 -7.76 -2.42
N ASP A 72 11.34 -7.44 -2.51
CA ASP A 72 12.07 -6.75 -1.45
C ASP A 72 11.54 -5.34 -1.10
N LYS A 73 10.66 -4.79 -1.95
CA LYS A 73 10.01 -3.51 -1.70
C LYS A 73 8.75 -3.63 -0.84
N ARG A 74 8.24 -4.83 -0.66
CA ARG A 74 7.02 -5.10 0.11
C ARG A 74 7.35 -5.69 1.47
N LEU A 75 6.47 -5.40 2.44
CA LEU A 75 6.59 -5.95 3.79
C LEU A 75 6.60 -7.49 3.74
N ASN A 76 7.57 -8.10 4.43
CA ASN A 76 7.76 -9.55 4.51
C ASN A 76 7.86 -10.25 3.15
N LYS A 77 8.27 -9.52 2.10
CA LYS A 77 8.32 -10.04 0.72
C LYS A 77 7.02 -10.69 0.26
N ALA A 78 5.89 -10.16 0.75
CA ALA A 78 4.57 -10.69 0.42
C ALA A 78 4.38 -10.83 -1.10
N PRO A 79 3.72 -11.88 -1.58
CA PRO A 79 3.34 -12.00 -2.99
C PRO A 79 2.53 -10.78 -3.44
N PHE A 80 2.72 -10.37 -4.70
CA PHE A 80 1.92 -9.28 -5.27
C PHE A 80 0.46 -9.74 -5.40
N PHE A 81 -0.47 -8.98 -4.82
CA PHE A 81 -1.88 -9.36 -4.75
C PHE A 81 -2.69 -8.69 -5.87
N MET A 82 -3.46 -9.47 -6.61
CA MET A 82 -4.35 -8.96 -7.66
C MET A 82 -5.79 -9.42 -7.39
N TYR A 83 -6.70 -8.47 -7.40
CA TYR A 83 -8.12 -8.77 -7.36
C TYR A 83 -8.92 -7.75 -8.16
N GLY A 84 -10.07 -8.17 -8.63
CA GLY A 84 -10.87 -7.35 -9.49
C GLY A 84 -12.35 -7.31 -9.18
N GLU A 85 -12.97 -6.26 -9.66
CA GLU A 85 -14.41 -6.12 -9.65
C GLU A 85 -15.01 -6.84 -10.86
N VAL A 86 -15.57 -7.99 -10.62
CA VAL A 86 -16.45 -8.67 -11.57
C VAL A 86 -17.88 -8.47 -11.09
N CYS A 87 -18.47 -7.35 -11.48
CA CYS A 87 -19.76 -6.92 -10.99
C CYS A 87 -20.88 -7.87 -11.42
N ALA A 88 -21.28 -8.72 -10.48
CA ALA A 88 -22.39 -9.65 -10.62
C ALA A 88 -23.50 -9.25 -9.63
N ARG A 89 -24.44 -8.45 -10.07
CA ARG A 89 -25.56 -7.95 -9.24
C ARG A 89 -26.60 -9.05 -8.99
N PHE A 90 -26.17 -10.17 -8.43
CA PHE A 90 -27.01 -11.34 -8.11
C PHE A 90 -26.55 -11.99 -6.82
N GLY A 91 -27.50 -12.43 -6.03
CA GLY A 91 -27.27 -13.17 -4.79
C GLY A 91 -26.92 -14.66 -5.00
N SER A 92 -26.44 -15.04 -6.17
CA SER A 92 -25.97 -16.39 -6.49
C SER A 92 -24.55 -16.34 -7.07
N VAL A 93 -23.83 -17.46 -7.02
CA VAL A 93 -22.48 -17.53 -7.57
C VAL A 93 -22.47 -17.40 -9.10
N GLN A 94 -23.55 -17.79 -9.75
CA GLN A 94 -23.76 -17.61 -11.20
C GLN A 94 -24.50 -16.32 -11.51
N TYR A 95 -24.05 -15.62 -12.55
CA TYR A 95 -24.72 -14.44 -13.06
C TYR A 95 -25.66 -14.80 -14.22
N ARG A 96 -26.98 -14.74 -13.99
CA ARG A 96 -28.01 -15.07 -15.00
C ARG A 96 -27.80 -16.43 -15.67
N GLY A 97 -27.30 -17.43 -14.93
CA GLY A 97 -26.98 -18.73 -15.48
C GLY A 97 -25.78 -18.74 -16.43
N GLN A 98 -24.96 -17.70 -16.42
CA GLN A 98 -23.76 -17.57 -17.27
C GLN A 98 -22.52 -17.60 -16.39
N ASP A 99 -21.75 -18.69 -16.45
CA ASP A 99 -20.57 -18.89 -15.63
C ASP A 99 -19.46 -17.89 -15.96
N ASN A 100 -19.22 -17.63 -17.23
CA ASN A 100 -18.20 -16.68 -17.71
C ASN A 100 -18.46 -15.21 -17.34
N LEU A 101 -19.58 -14.89 -16.75
CA LEU A 101 -19.90 -13.58 -16.21
C LEU A 101 -19.80 -13.52 -14.69
N SER A 102 -19.59 -14.65 -14.04
CA SER A 102 -19.54 -14.76 -12.59
C SER A 102 -18.15 -14.46 -12.05
N PRO A 103 -18.04 -13.87 -10.84
CA PRO A 103 -16.76 -13.58 -10.22
C PRO A 103 -15.87 -14.84 -10.10
N TYR A 104 -16.43 -15.97 -9.71
CA TYR A 104 -15.66 -17.20 -9.48
C TYR A 104 -14.90 -17.66 -10.72
N TYR A 105 -15.46 -17.46 -11.92
CA TYR A 105 -14.84 -17.82 -13.19
C TYR A 105 -13.44 -17.23 -13.35
N TYR A 106 -13.22 -16.01 -12.90
CA TYR A 106 -11.94 -15.32 -12.98
C TYR A 106 -10.87 -15.87 -12.03
N THR A 107 -11.24 -16.63 -11.02
CA THR A 107 -10.26 -17.26 -10.11
C THR A 107 -9.61 -18.51 -10.70
N TRP A 108 -10.15 -19.03 -11.80
CA TRP A 108 -9.64 -20.20 -12.49
C TRP A 108 -8.80 -19.81 -13.71
N LYS A 109 -7.71 -20.55 -13.91
CA LYS A 109 -6.85 -20.41 -15.09
C LYS A 109 -7.64 -20.77 -16.35
N ALA A 110 -7.45 -19.99 -17.40
CA ALA A 110 -7.99 -20.34 -18.72
C ALA A 110 -7.34 -21.63 -19.25
N PRO A 111 -8.08 -22.48 -20.00
CA PRO A 111 -7.55 -23.69 -20.57
C PRO A 111 -6.30 -23.42 -21.45
N GLN A 112 -5.28 -24.25 -21.32
CA GLN A 112 -4.01 -24.05 -21.99
C GLN A 112 -4.16 -24.04 -23.52
N ASN A 113 -5.01 -24.89 -24.06
CA ASN A 113 -5.27 -24.94 -25.49
C ASN A 113 -5.88 -23.65 -26.04
N LEU A 114 -6.64 -22.91 -25.24
CA LEU A 114 -7.18 -21.59 -25.62
C LEU A 114 -6.11 -20.51 -25.48
N MET A 115 -5.30 -20.56 -24.42
CA MET A 115 -4.18 -19.66 -24.25
C MET A 115 -3.14 -19.82 -25.38
N ASP A 116 -2.93 -21.04 -25.89
CA ASP A 116 -2.03 -21.30 -26.99
C ASP A 116 -2.55 -20.74 -28.32
N GLN A 117 -3.87 -20.64 -28.49
CA GLN A 117 -4.50 -20.05 -29.65
C GLN A 117 -4.55 -18.51 -29.58
N PHE A 118 -4.35 -17.93 -28.41
CA PHE A 118 -4.37 -16.49 -28.24
C PHE A 118 -3.08 -15.90 -28.79
N ASP A 119 -3.15 -15.31 -29.96
CA ASP A 119 -2.01 -14.69 -30.63
C ASP A 119 -1.69 -13.30 -30.06
N GLY A 120 -2.68 -12.43 -29.93
CA GLY A 120 -2.50 -11.05 -29.45
C GLY A 120 -1.58 -10.20 -30.33
N SER A 121 -1.19 -10.70 -31.51
CA SER A 121 -0.34 -9.97 -32.45
C SER A 121 -1.07 -8.77 -33.04
N GLN A 122 -0.31 -7.77 -33.48
CA GLN A 122 -0.85 -6.56 -34.10
C GLN A 122 -1.73 -6.90 -35.32
N SER A 123 -1.31 -7.87 -36.15
CA SER A 123 -2.06 -8.27 -37.34
C SER A 123 -3.35 -9.03 -37.02
N TYR A 124 -3.42 -9.72 -35.90
CA TYR A 124 -4.57 -10.55 -35.54
C TYR A 124 -5.56 -9.82 -34.63
N TRP A 125 -5.04 -9.01 -33.69
CA TRP A 125 -5.81 -8.32 -32.63
C TRP A 125 -5.80 -6.80 -32.81
N ASP A 126 -5.47 -6.31 -34.02
CA ASP A 126 -5.55 -4.88 -34.32
C ASP A 126 -6.99 -4.42 -34.33
N THR A 127 -7.28 -3.32 -33.64
CA THR A 127 -8.65 -2.77 -33.53
C THR A 127 -9.21 -2.38 -34.88
N GLN A 128 -8.40 -1.80 -35.76
CA GLN A 128 -8.85 -1.38 -37.06
C GLN A 128 -9.21 -2.58 -37.94
N GLU A 129 -8.36 -3.63 -37.93
CA GLU A 129 -8.66 -4.87 -38.66
C GLU A 129 -9.95 -5.53 -38.17
N LEU A 130 -10.15 -5.61 -36.84
CA LEU A 130 -11.36 -6.18 -36.26
C LEU A 130 -12.61 -5.34 -36.59
N TYR A 131 -12.48 -4.03 -36.57
CA TYR A 131 -13.55 -3.10 -36.95
C TYR A 131 -13.90 -3.22 -38.44
N ASP A 132 -12.90 -3.18 -39.30
CA ASP A 132 -13.09 -3.23 -40.76
C ASP A 132 -13.65 -4.60 -41.23
N SER A 133 -13.33 -5.68 -40.51
CA SER A 133 -13.90 -7.01 -40.79
C SER A 133 -15.41 -7.11 -40.50
N GLY A 134 -15.98 -6.18 -39.74
CA GLY A 134 -17.38 -6.15 -39.33
C GLY A 134 -17.83 -7.27 -38.39
N THR A 135 -17.10 -8.37 -38.38
CA THR A 135 -17.36 -9.58 -37.57
C THR A 135 -16.12 -10.06 -36.83
N GLY A 136 -15.04 -9.25 -36.84
CA GLY A 136 -13.74 -9.65 -36.34
C GLY A 136 -13.75 -10.11 -34.88
N TYR A 137 -14.34 -9.33 -33.99
CA TYR A 137 -14.47 -9.71 -32.57
C TYR A 137 -15.32 -10.95 -32.40
N ASP A 138 -16.53 -10.98 -32.98
CA ASP A 138 -17.45 -12.09 -32.85
C ASP A 138 -16.89 -13.39 -33.46
N ALA A 139 -16.21 -13.30 -34.60
CA ALA A 139 -15.67 -14.46 -35.28
C ALA A 139 -14.35 -14.98 -34.68
N LYS A 140 -13.47 -14.10 -34.18
CA LYS A 140 -12.15 -14.46 -33.71
C LYS A 140 -12.07 -14.60 -32.18
N LEU A 141 -12.56 -13.63 -31.44
CA LEU A 141 -12.39 -13.57 -29.99
C LEU A 141 -13.47 -14.32 -29.22
N MET A 142 -14.74 -14.15 -29.58
CA MET A 142 -15.84 -14.80 -28.86
C MET A 142 -15.74 -16.33 -28.77
N PRO A 143 -15.41 -17.05 -29.85
CA PRO A 143 -15.24 -18.48 -29.75
C PRO A 143 -14.16 -18.94 -28.79
N LEU A 144 -13.08 -18.13 -28.63
CA LEU A 144 -12.02 -18.40 -27.67
C LEU A 144 -12.49 -18.15 -26.22
N CYS A 145 -13.20 -17.03 -26.00
CA CYS A 145 -13.65 -16.66 -24.67
C CYS A 145 -14.82 -17.49 -24.18
N GLU A 146 -15.77 -17.87 -25.06
CA GLU A 146 -16.96 -18.63 -24.66
C GLU A 146 -16.72 -20.15 -24.53
N LYS A 147 -15.83 -20.72 -25.34
CA LYS A 147 -15.48 -22.14 -25.23
C LYS A 147 -14.82 -22.51 -23.91
N ASP A 148 -14.37 -21.50 -23.18
CA ASP A 148 -13.81 -21.64 -21.84
C ASP A 148 -14.86 -21.91 -20.77
N ASN A 149 -16.13 -21.94 -21.14
CA ASN A 149 -17.27 -22.06 -20.25
C ASN A 149 -17.77 -23.51 -20.11
N ALA A 150 -16.95 -24.50 -20.41
CA ALA A 150 -17.32 -25.89 -20.19
C ALA A 150 -17.17 -26.22 -18.69
N ASP A 151 -18.17 -26.88 -18.14
CA ASP A 151 -18.24 -27.50 -16.81
C ASP A 151 -17.37 -26.80 -15.75
N SER A 152 -17.98 -25.88 -15.01
CA SER A 152 -17.31 -25.13 -13.93
C SER A 152 -16.59 -26.09 -12.99
N PRO A 153 -15.27 -26.06 -12.88
CA PRO A 153 -14.56 -26.89 -11.94
C PRO A 153 -15.00 -26.56 -10.51
N GLU A 154 -14.82 -27.51 -9.62
CA GLU A 154 -15.04 -27.31 -8.19
C GLU A 154 -13.74 -27.53 -7.43
N SER A 155 -13.56 -26.76 -6.36
CA SER A 155 -12.37 -26.82 -5.51
C SER A 155 -12.74 -27.04 -4.06
N ASN A 156 -11.90 -27.75 -3.35
CA ASN A 156 -11.98 -27.88 -1.90
C ASN A 156 -10.98 -26.99 -1.16
N ASN A 157 -10.23 -26.14 -1.86
CA ASN A 157 -9.15 -25.30 -1.27
C ASN A 157 -9.63 -24.43 -0.09
N THR A 158 -10.88 -24.00 -0.14
CA THR A 158 -11.50 -23.18 0.93
C THR A 158 -11.91 -24.01 2.15
N PHE A 159 -12.08 -25.33 1.99
CA PHE A 159 -12.72 -26.20 2.97
C PHE A 159 -11.72 -27.09 3.73
N MET A 160 -12.00 -27.34 5.00
CA MET A 160 -11.35 -28.43 5.73
C MET A 160 -11.78 -29.78 5.16
N LEU A 161 -10.88 -30.75 5.12
CA LEU A 161 -11.20 -32.12 4.75
C LEU A 161 -11.07 -33.02 5.98
N ASN A 162 -12.14 -33.80 6.25
CA ASN A 162 -12.20 -34.70 7.42
C ASN A 162 -11.84 -34.00 8.75
N GLY A 163 -12.31 -32.76 8.91
CA GLY A 163 -12.09 -31.95 10.11
C GLY A 163 -10.69 -31.34 10.26
N ALA A 164 -9.85 -31.44 9.25
CA ALA A 164 -8.48 -30.92 9.26
C ALA A 164 -8.18 -30.00 8.04
N TRP A 165 -7.22 -29.12 8.23
CA TRP A 165 -6.63 -28.36 7.14
C TRP A 165 -5.82 -29.28 6.20
N HIS A 166 -5.86 -28.98 4.92
CA HIS A 166 -5.04 -29.66 3.92
C HIS A 166 -4.32 -28.63 3.03
N GLU A 167 -3.20 -29.02 2.41
CA GLU A 167 -2.48 -28.16 1.48
C GLU A 167 -3.35 -27.88 0.26
N PRO A 168 -3.64 -26.60 -0.05
CA PRO A 168 -4.45 -26.24 -1.21
C PRO A 168 -3.74 -26.56 -2.54
N ASP A 169 -4.52 -26.96 -3.54
CA ASP A 169 -4.04 -27.13 -4.92
C ASP A 169 -4.32 -25.88 -5.75
N TYR A 170 -3.28 -25.10 -6.01
CA TYR A 170 -3.35 -23.89 -6.85
C TYR A 170 -2.91 -24.14 -8.31
N SER A 171 -2.74 -25.38 -8.75
CA SER A 171 -2.30 -25.70 -10.13
C SER A 171 -3.22 -25.12 -11.21
N GLN A 172 -4.50 -24.97 -10.88
CA GLN A 172 -5.54 -24.40 -11.75
C GLN A 172 -5.94 -22.98 -11.37
N SER A 173 -5.27 -22.36 -10.41
CA SER A 173 -5.50 -20.94 -10.07
C SER A 173 -5.06 -20.03 -11.19
N SER A 174 -5.85 -19.00 -11.49
CA SER A 174 -5.43 -17.92 -12.39
C SER A 174 -4.37 -17.01 -11.77
N GLY A 175 -4.25 -17.01 -10.43
CA GLY A 175 -3.49 -15.99 -9.69
C GLY A 175 -4.25 -14.66 -9.53
N PHE A 176 -5.52 -14.62 -9.94
CA PHE A 176 -6.40 -13.46 -9.81
C PHE A 176 -7.52 -13.75 -8.81
N ASN A 177 -7.79 -12.83 -7.94
CA ASN A 177 -8.85 -12.90 -6.94
C ASN A 177 -9.96 -11.92 -7.28
N VAL A 178 -11.05 -11.97 -6.57
CA VAL A 178 -12.22 -11.15 -6.89
C VAL A 178 -12.85 -10.52 -5.66
N ILE A 179 -13.60 -9.45 -5.88
CA ILE A 179 -14.64 -9.02 -4.94
C ILE A 179 -15.73 -10.07 -4.97
N ASP A 180 -16.10 -10.59 -3.79
CA ASP A 180 -17.15 -11.60 -3.66
C ASP A 180 -18.54 -10.95 -3.74
N PHE A 181 -18.95 -10.58 -4.93
CA PHE A 181 -20.27 -9.97 -5.15
C PHE A 181 -21.43 -10.82 -4.66
N PRO A 182 -21.47 -12.14 -4.92
CA PRO A 182 -22.54 -12.97 -4.39
C PRO A 182 -22.64 -12.94 -2.86
N LEU A 183 -21.51 -13.00 -2.16
CA LEU A 183 -21.51 -12.92 -0.70
C LEU A 183 -21.94 -11.52 -0.23
N HIS A 184 -21.38 -10.47 -0.84
CA HIS A 184 -21.75 -9.08 -0.57
C HIS A 184 -23.26 -8.86 -0.68
N TYR A 185 -23.87 -9.33 -1.76
CA TYR A 185 -25.31 -9.18 -1.99
C TYR A 185 -26.18 -9.90 -0.97
N ASN A 186 -25.67 -10.94 -0.32
CA ASN A 186 -26.36 -11.69 0.72
C ASN A 186 -26.17 -11.15 2.14
N PHE A 187 -25.40 -10.11 2.36
CA PHE A 187 -25.24 -9.47 3.66
C PHE A 187 -26.44 -8.64 4.15
N SER A 188 -27.64 -8.94 3.67
CA SER A 188 -28.84 -8.49 4.40
C SER A 188 -28.82 -8.93 5.85
N ASN A 189 -28.22 -10.10 6.13
CA ASN A 189 -27.83 -10.61 7.45
C ASN A 189 -26.74 -11.67 7.28
N ALA A 190 -26.02 -11.96 8.35
CA ALA A 190 -24.90 -12.91 8.32
C ALA A 190 -25.35 -14.34 7.94
N GLY A 191 -26.56 -14.76 8.36
CA GLY A 191 -27.10 -16.08 8.04
C GLY A 191 -27.29 -16.30 6.55
N SER A 192 -27.80 -15.32 5.83
CA SER A 192 -27.96 -15.39 4.37
C SER A 192 -26.62 -15.45 3.65
N ALA A 193 -25.66 -14.64 4.06
CA ALA A 193 -24.30 -14.65 3.50
C ALA A 193 -23.61 -16.01 3.76
N TYR A 194 -23.72 -16.53 4.97
CA TYR A 194 -23.16 -17.83 5.32
C TYR A 194 -23.82 -18.98 4.53
N GLY A 195 -25.14 -18.95 4.37
CA GLY A 195 -25.90 -19.92 3.57
C GLY A 195 -25.45 -19.96 2.10
N LEU A 196 -25.16 -18.78 1.50
CA LEU A 196 -24.60 -18.71 0.16
C LEU A 196 -23.20 -19.34 0.10
N ALA A 197 -22.31 -19.01 1.03
CA ALA A 197 -20.96 -19.54 1.06
C ALA A 197 -20.96 -21.09 1.14
N LYS A 198 -21.82 -21.67 1.95
CA LYS A 198 -22.01 -23.13 2.04
C LYS A 198 -22.32 -23.81 0.70
N SER A 199 -23.05 -23.13 -0.16
CA SER A 199 -23.49 -23.66 -1.46
C SER A 199 -22.66 -23.19 -2.65
N GLY A 200 -21.79 -22.22 -2.47
CA GLY A 200 -21.11 -21.53 -3.58
C GLY A 200 -19.58 -21.51 -3.50
N ASP A 201 -18.98 -21.66 -2.31
CA ASP A 201 -17.53 -21.50 -2.16
C ASP A 201 -16.70 -22.50 -2.98
N MET A 202 -17.22 -23.72 -3.22
CA MET A 202 -16.55 -24.69 -4.08
C MET A 202 -16.37 -24.23 -5.52
N LYS A 203 -17.13 -23.25 -5.97
CA LYS A 203 -17.02 -22.72 -7.34
C LYS A 203 -15.81 -21.83 -7.55
N TYR A 204 -15.29 -21.19 -6.49
CA TYR A 204 -14.04 -20.45 -6.55
C TYR A 204 -12.85 -21.42 -6.52
N ASN A 205 -11.73 -21.04 -7.13
CA ASN A 205 -10.49 -21.80 -6.93
C ASN A 205 -10.09 -21.80 -5.45
N ASP A 206 -10.17 -20.65 -4.79
CA ASP A 206 -10.08 -20.52 -3.33
C ASP A 206 -10.77 -19.23 -2.85
N ALA A 207 -11.93 -19.36 -2.23
CA ALA A 207 -12.67 -18.21 -1.70
C ALA A 207 -11.99 -17.54 -0.49
N THR A 208 -10.94 -18.14 0.08
CA THR A 208 -10.16 -17.56 1.18
C THR A 208 -9.52 -16.22 0.78
N PHE A 209 -9.26 -16.01 -0.50
CA PHE A 209 -8.65 -14.79 -1.01
C PHE A 209 -9.64 -13.80 -1.64
N ASN A 210 -10.92 -14.09 -1.62
CA ASN A 210 -11.93 -13.14 -2.09
C ASN A 210 -12.01 -11.93 -1.16
N VAL A 211 -12.13 -10.73 -1.72
CA VAL A 211 -12.36 -9.51 -0.94
C VAL A 211 -13.84 -9.40 -0.61
N VAL A 212 -14.14 -9.20 0.67
CA VAL A 212 -15.50 -9.26 1.22
C VAL A 212 -15.86 -7.96 1.90
N TYR A 213 -17.03 -7.43 1.63
CA TYR A 213 -17.59 -6.25 2.30
C TYR A 213 -19.11 -6.35 2.45
N VAL A 214 -19.69 -5.60 3.39
CA VAL A 214 -21.14 -5.49 3.57
C VAL A 214 -21.71 -4.43 2.65
N ASP A 215 -21.20 -3.21 2.70
CA ASP A 215 -21.51 -2.15 1.73
C ASP A 215 -20.24 -1.52 1.16
N SER A 216 -20.39 -0.79 0.07
CA SER A 216 -19.29 -0.16 -0.66
C SER A 216 -19.68 1.23 -1.16
N HIS A 217 -18.79 1.83 -1.95
CA HIS A 217 -19.08 3.09 -2.63
C HIS A 217 -20.09 2.95 -3.78
N ASP A 218 -20.38 1.72 -4.25
CA ASP A 218 -21.28 1.47 -5.38
C ASP A 218 -22.56 0.75 -4.98
N TYR A 219 -22.46 -0.22 -4.04
CA TYR A 219 -23.58 -1.11 -3.71
C TYR A 219 -23.67 -1.39 -2.21
N GLY A 220 -24.91 -1.52 -1.74
CA GLY A 220 -25.27 -2.20 -0.51
C GLY A 220 -25.76 -3.64 -0.79
N PRO A 221 -26.11 -4.41 0.25
CA PRO A 221 -26.67 -5.75 0.06
C PRO A 221 -28.13 -5.71 -0.40
N GLN A 222 -28.57 -6.81 -1.03
CA GLN A 222 -29.98 -7.00 -1.40
C GLN A 222 -30.90 -7.00 -0.16
N PRO A 223 -32.19 -6.58 -0.30
CA PRO A 223 -32.88 -6.20 -1.56
C PRO A 223 -32.69 -4.74 -1.95
N SER A 224 -31.91 -3.96 -1.20
CA SER A 224 -31.77 -2.50 -1.38
C SER A 224 -30.34 -2.12 -1.76
N ASP A 225 -29.86 -2.63 -2.88
CA ASP A 225 -28.46 -2.49 -3.31
C ASP A 225 -28.03 -1.05 -3.66
N GLY A 226 -28.98 -0.14 -3.87
CA GLY A 226 -28.69 1.28 -4.15
C GLY A 226 -28.47 2.16 -2.91
N ILE A 227 -28.52 1.60 -1.69
CA ILE A 227 -28.34 2.35 -0.45
C ILE A 227 -27.23 1.76 0.42
N ARG A 228 -26.64 2.61 1.29
CA ARG A 228 -25.78 2.12 2.39
C ARG A 228 -26.60 1.16 3.26
N PHE A 229 -25.96 0.11 3.77
CA PHE A 229 -26.66 -0.88 4.58
C PHE A 229 -27.44 -0.23 5.71
N SER A 230 -28.75 -0.53 5.76
CA SER A 230 -29.72 0.12 6.67
C SER A 230 -29.97 -0.65 7.97
N GLY A 231 -29.34 -1.81 8.14
CA GLY A 231 -29.51 -2.65 9.32
C GLY A 231 -29.13 -1.98 10.63
N SER A 232 -29.66 -2.51 11.75
CA SER A 232 -29.30 -2.07 13.10
C SER A 232 -27.83 -2.31 13.43
N ASP A 233 -27.34 -1.76 14.55
CA ASP A 233 -25.98 -2.03 15.01
C ASP A 233 -25.75 -3.51 15.30
N ALA A 234 -26.75 -4.23 15.80
CA ALA A 234 -26.67 -5.67 16.00
C ALA A 234 -26.56 -6.45 14.69
N GLN A 235 -27.27 -6.02 13.65
CA GLN A 235 -27.13 -6.61 12.30
C GLN A 235 -25.76 -6.26 11.66
N TRP A 236 -25.26 -5.04 11.87
CA TRP A 236 -23.90 -4.69 11.49
C TRP A 236 -22.89 -5.58 12.21
N ALA A 237 -23.04 -5.76 13.53
CA ALA A 237 -22.12 -6.56 14.32
C ALA A 237 -22.10 -8.02 13.92
N GLU A 238 -23.26 -8.64 13.61
CA GLU A 238 -23.27 -10.04 13.11
C GLU A 238 -22.58 -10.17 11.74
N ASN A 239 -22.82 -9.20 10.83
CA ASN A 239 -22.19 -9.18 9.51
C ASN A 239 -20.67 -8.99 9.62
N LEU A 240 -20.21 -8.05 10.46
CA LEU A 240 -18.79 -7.84 10.72
C LEU A 240 -18.16 -9.06 11.39
N SER A 241 -18.86 -9.70 12.32
CA SER A 241 -18.38 -10.93 12.96
C SER A 241 -18.15 -12.03 11.95
N LEU A 242 -19.10 -12.26 11.02
CA LEU A 242 -18.92 -13.22 9.94
C LEU A 242 -17.75 -12.79 9.04
N MET A 243 -17.72 -11.55 8.58
CA MET A 243 -16.70 -11.03 7.66
C MET A 243 -15.27 -11.20 8.21
N PHE A 244 -15.08 -11.01 9.51
CA PHE A 244 -13.75 -11.05 10.15
C PHE A 244 -13.33 -12.41 10.67
N THR A 245 -14.25 -13.34 10.91
CA THR A 245 -13.94 -14.68 11.46
C THR A 245 -14.11 -15.79 10.45
N PHE A 246 -14.86 -15.58 9.41
CA PHE A 246 -15.09 -16.55 8.35
C PHE A 246 -13.96 -16.49 7.29
N ARG A 247 -14.23 -16.76 6.04
CA ARG A 247 -13.26 -16.76 4.95
C ARG A 247 -13.26 -15.42 4.21
N GLY A 248 -12.22 -15.15 3.46
CA GLY A 248 -12.04 -13.93 2.66
C GLY A 248 -11.24 -12.85 3.36
N ILE A 249 -10.94 -11.81 2.62
CA ILE A 249 -10.20 -10.62 3.05
C ILE A 249 -11.22 -9.51 3.34
N PRO A 250 -11.42 -9.13 4.60
CA PRO A 250 -12.39 -8.12 4.95
C PRO A 250 -11.97 -6.75 4.43
N CYS A 251 -12.91 -6.06 3.80
CA CYS A 251 -12.77 -4.68 3.33
C CYS A 251 -13.90 -3.84 3.93
N LEU A 252 -13.57 -2.79 4.64
CA LEU A 252 -14.54 -1.91 5.26
C LEU A 252 -14.64 -0.61 4.46
N TYR A 253 -15.85 -0.25 4.04
CA TYR A 253 -16.08 1.07 3.46
C TYR A 253 -16.13 2.13 4.56
N TYR A 254 -15.51 3.28 4.34
CA TYR A 254 -15.38 4.31 5.37
C TYR A 254 -16.75 4.69 5.96
N GLY A 255 -16.78 4.87 7.27
CA GLY A 255 -17.96 5.24 8.03
C GLY A 255 -18.89 4.08 8.40
N SER A 256 -18.69 2.86 7.85
CA SER A 256 -19.49 1.68 8.25
C SER A 256 -19.27 1.33 9.72
N GLU A 257 -18.08 1.62 10.25
CA GLU A 257 -17.70 1.43 11.65
C GLU A 257 -18.50 2.27 12.65
N VAL A 258 -19.24 3.26 12.16
CA VAL A 258 -20.12 4.13 12.99
C VAL A 258 -21.52 4.28 12.39
N GLY A 259 -21.87 3.43 11.42
CA GLY A 259 -23.16 3.50 10.71
C GLY A 259 -23.38 4.82 9.97
N PHE A 260 -22.31 5.44 9.45
CA PHE A 260 -22.37 6.70 8.71
C PHE A 260 -23.28 6.59 7.49
N ARG A 261 -24.20 7.56 7.36
CA ARG A 261 -25.16 7.61 6.23
C ARG A 261 -25.96 6.33 6.04
N ARG A 262 -26.23 5.59 7.09
CA ARG A 262 -27.06 4.37 7.09
C ARG A 262 -28.36 4.60 6.33
N GLY A 263 -28.68 3.74 5.35
CA GLY A 263 -29.88 3.83 4.53
C GLY A 263 -29.91 4.96 3.50
N SER A 264 -28.86 5.77 3.41
CA SER A 264 -28.79 6.81 2.37
C SER A 264 -28.48 6.20 1.00
N VAL A 265 -29.05 6.76 -0.05
CA VAL A 265 -28.70 6.43 -1.44
C VAL A 265 -27.20 6.62 -1.62
N ILE A 266 -26.53 5.60 -2.16
CA ILE A 266 -25.06 5.59 -2.30
C ILE A 266 -24.60 6.66 -3.27
N ASP A 267 -25.25 6.74 -4.44
CA ASP A 267 -24.91 7.69 -5.49
C ASP A 267 -26.18 8.23 -6.18
N LYS A 268 -26.13 9.48 -6.56
CA LYS A 268 -27.18 10.15 -7.37
C LYS A 268 -26.67 10.52 -8.76
N GLY A 269 -25.46 10.08 -9.09
CA GLY A 269 -24.80 10.47 -10.33
C GLY A 269 -24.67 12.00 -10.45
N PRO A 270 -24.65 12.55 -11.66
CA PRO A 270 -24.50 13.99 -11.86
C PRO A 270 -25.71 14.83 -11.38
N ASN A 271 -26.80 14.17 -10.97
CA ASN A 271 -28.08 14.82 -10.68
C ASN A 271 -28.26 15.26 -9.22
N GLY A 272 -27.24 15.14 -8.39
CA GLY A 272 -27.33 15.57 -6.99
C GLY A 272 -25.95 15.68 -6.32
N PRO A 273 -25.84 16.54 -5.28
CA PRO A 273 -24.58 16.71 -4.57
C PRO A 273 -24.23 15.47 -3.75
N LEU A 274 -22.95 15.09 -3.76
CA LEU A 274 -22.43 13.97 -2.97
C LEU A 274 -22.69 14.11 -1.47
N SER A 275 -22.78 15.34 -0.95
CA SER A 275 -23.10 15.63 0.45
C SER A 275 -24.40 15.00 0.97
N ASN A 276 -25.33 14.68 0.07
CA ASN A 276 -26.61 14.07 0.39
C ASN A 276 -26.68 12.57 0.08
N THR A 277 -25.53 11.93 -0.10
CA THR A 277 -25.40 10.53 -0.49
C THR A 277 -24.58 9.74 0.50
N GLY A 278 -24.49 8.42 0.32
CA GLY A 278 -23.60 7.53 1.05
C GLY A 278 -22.13 7.82 0.83
N ARG A 279 -21.78 8.60 -0.21
CA ARG A 279 -20.42 9.09 -0.53
C ARG A 279 -20.10 10.46 0.08
N ALA A 280 -20.92 10.95 1.02
CA ALA A 280 -20.69 12.23 1.67
C ALA A 280 -19.34 12.30 2.39
N TYR A 281 -18.84 13.51 2.60
CA TYR A 281 -17.60 13.74 3.33
C TYR A 281 -17.70 13.27 4.80
N PHE A 282 -16.79 12.41 5.19
CA PHE A 282 -16.74 11.78 6.52
C PHE A 282 -15.90 12.56 7.55
N GLY A 283 -15.12 13.54 7.09
CA GLY A 283 -14.10 14.22 7.92
C GLY A 283 -14.61 14.82 9.22
N GLY A 284 -15.90 15.19 9.31
CA GLY A 284 -16.49 15.65 10.57
C GLY A 284 -16.48 14.63 11.71
N TYR A 285 -16.39 13.33 11.39
CA TYR A 285 -16.33 12.23 12.36
C TYR A 285 -14.93 11.93 12.86
N ILE A 286 -13.90 12.44 12.18
CA ILE A 286 -12.49 12.19 12.49
C ILE A 286 -11.73 13.46 12.88
N THR A 287 -12.44 14.56 13.18
CA THR A 287 -11.81 15.78 13.73
C THR A 287 -11.40 15.57 15.17
N GLY A 288 -10.22 16.07 15.54
CA GLY A 288 -9.63 15.94 16.87
C GLY A 288 -8.19 15.41 16.77
N ASP A 289 -7.60 15.18 17.94
CA ASP A 289 -6.23 14.70 18.04
C ASP A 289 -6.20 13.19 18.29
N VAL A 290 -5.29 12.51 17.62
CA VAL A 290 -5.01 11.08 17.81
C VAL A 290 -3.53 10.89 18.08
N GLU A 291 -3.21 10.28 19.21
CA GLU A 291 -1.87 9.81 19.54
C GLU A 291 -1.87 8.28 19.41
N ALA A 292 -1.24 7.77 18.38
CA ALA A 292 -1.10 6.33 18.15
C ALA A 292 0.22 5.84 18.73
N SER A 293 0.17 4.81 19.56
CA SER A 293 1.34 4.08 20.03
C SER A 293 1.12 2.59 19.81
N ASP A 294 2.13 1.93 19.23
CA ASP A 294 2.23 0.46 19.13
C ASP A 294 0.94 -0.25 18.66
N PHE A 295 0.45 0.10 17.47
CA PHE A 295 -0.66 -0.60 16.81
C PHE A 295 -1.96 -0.80 17.62
N GLY A 296 -2.35 0.12 18.47
CA GLY A 296 -3.66 -0.01 19.09
C GLY A 296 -3.84 0.67 20.44
N VAL A 297 -2.76 1.16 21.05
CA VAL A 297 -2.86 2.05 22.20
C VAL A 297 -2.81 3.48 21.68
N TYR A 298 -3.94 4.16 21.69
CA TYR A 298 -4.01 5.55 21.28
C TYR A 298 -4.82 6.36 22.30
N LYS A 299 -4.48 7.62 22.40
CA LYS A 299 -5.32 8.64 23.00
C LYS A 299 -5.99 9.41 21.88
N ALA A 300 -7.26 9.70 22.05
CA ALA A 300 -8.01 10.50 21.11
C ALA A 300 -8.85 11.54 21.82
N SER A 301 -9.08 12.67 21.16
CA SER A 301 -9.94 13.75 21.61
C SER A 301 -10.87 14.21 20.49
N GLY A 302 -11.92 14.96 20.82
CA GLY A 302 -12.87 15.47 19.84
C GLY A 302 -13.74 14.39 19.19
N ASN A 303 -14.20 14.62 17.96
CA ASN A 303 -15.14 13.72 17.29
C ASN A 303 -14.52 12.36 16.95
N VAL A 304 -13.23 12.31 16.69
CA VAL A 304 -12.55 11.02 16.44
C VAL A 304 -12.60 10.11 17.66
N ALA A 305 -12.51 10.67 18.88
CA ALA A 305 -12.67 9.89 20.10
C ALA A 305 -14.10 9.34 20.24
N ALA A 306 -15.12 10.12 19.89
CA ALA A 306 -16.50 9.66 19.87
C ALA A 306 -16.72 8.54 18.84
N SER A 307 -16.15 8.67 17.65
CA SER A 307 -16.20 7.64 16.60
C SER A 307 -15.53 6.34 17.04
N LEU A 308 -14.34 6.43 17.64
CA LEU A 308 -13.62 5.27 18.16
C LEU A 308 -14.35 4.58 19.34
N ASN A 309 -15.11 5.32 20.11
CA ASN A 309 -15.92 4.80 21.23
C ASN A 309 -17.30 4.28 20.79
N HIS A 310 -17.67 4.42 19.53
CA HIS A 310 -18.91 3.84 19.01
C HIS A 310 -18.89 2.32 19.16
N ASP A 311 -20.01 1.70 19.56
CA ASP A 311 -20.10 0.25 19.82
C ASP A 311 -19.61 -0.61 18.66
N LEU A 312 -19.94 -0.24 17.42
CA LEU A 312 -19.46 -0.95 16.22
C LEU A 312 -17.95 -0.78 16.01
N ALA A 313 -17.40 0.42 16.24
CA ALA A 313 -15.96 0.65 16.14
C ALA A 313 -15.20 -0.16 17.20
N GLN A 314 -15.70 -0.22 18.43
CA GLN A 314 -15.11 -1.04 19.49
C GLN A 314 -15.21 -2.55 19.15
N HIS A 315 -16.34 -2.99 18.60
CA HIS A 315 -16.47 -4.37 18.11
C HIS A 315 -15.46 -4.67 17.02
N LEU A 316 -15.30 -3.79 16.03
CA LEU A 316 -14.34 -3.92 14.95
C LEU A 316 -12.88 -3.97 15.44
N ILE A 317 -12.52 -3.13 16.41
CA ILE A 317 -11.19 -3.16 17.04
C ILE A 317 -10.91 -4.55 17.64
N ARG A 318 -11.89 -5.11 18.37
CA ARG A 318 -11.75 -6.46 18.95
C ARG A 318 -11.67 -7.53 17.88
N LEU A 319 -12.50 -7.45 16.83
CA LEU A 319 -12.44 -8.38 15.68
C LEU A 319 -11.07 -8.37 15.01
N ASN A 320 -10.48 -7.19 14.81
CA ASN A 320 -9.15 -7.07 14.25
C ASN A 320 -8.09 -7.76 15.14
N LYS A 321 -8.13 -7.51 16.44
CA LYS A 321 -7.20 -8.14 17.40
C LYS A 321 -7.35 -9.67 17.40
N ILE A 322 -8.58 -10.18 17.42
CA ILE A 322 -8.86 -11.62 17.37
C ILE A 322 -8.34 -12.20 16.05
N ARG A 323 -8.65 -11.57 14.93
CA ARG A 323 -8.23 -12.05 13.61
C ARG A 323 -6.69 -12.03 13.46
N GLN A 324 -6.02 -11.00 13.96
CA GLN A 324 -4.55 -10.95 13.96
C GLN A 324 -3.93 -12.07 14.80
N ALA A 325 -4.50 -12.33 15.95
CA ALA A 325 -4.00 -13.33 16.90
C ALA A 325 -4.24 -14.78 16.48
N VAL A 326 -5.23 -15.05 15.62
CA VAL A 326 -5.69 -16.39 15.28
C VAL A 326 -5.46 -16.69 13.80
N PRO A 327 -4.34 -17.34 13.43
CA PRO A 327 -4.01 -17.65 12.03
C PRO A 327 -5.11 -18.43 11.29
N ALA A 328 -5.83 -19.33 11.96
CA ALA A 328 -6.96 -20.05 11.38
C ALA A 328 -8.04 -19.12 10.82
N LEU A 329 -8.27 -17.95 11.43
CA LEU A 329 -9.24 -16.97 10.95
C LEU A 329 -8.75 -16.18 9.73
N ARG A 330 -7.44 -16.04 9.56
CA ARG A 330 -6.84 -15.26 8.47
C ARG A 330 -6.53 -16.10 7.23
N LYS A 331 -5.98 -17.30 7.43
CA LYS A 331 -5.36 -18.14 6.40
C LYS A 331 -6.01 -19.52 6.31
N GLY A 332 -6.94 -19.83 7.22
CA GLY A 332 -7.47 -21.18 7.39
C GLY A 332 -8.61 -21.53 6.45
N GLN A 333 -8.83 -22.81 6.37
CA GLN A 333 -9.99 -23.44 5.77
C GLN A 333 -11.13 -23.57 6.78
N TRP A 334 -12.35 -23.82 6.32
CA TRP A 334 -13.51 -23.91 7.20
C TRP A 334 -14.33 -25.16 6.95
N THR A 335 -15.12 -25.55 7.95
CA THR A 335 -16.20 -26.55 7.84
C THR A 335 -17.29 -26.24 8.85
N ASP A 336 -18.51 -26.65 8.56
CA ASP A 336 -19.62 -26.69 9.51
C ASP A 336 -19.99 -28.13 9.94
N ASP A 337 -19.21 -29.11 9.54
CA ASP A 337 -19.38 -30.48 9.98
C ASP A 337 -19.29 -30.61 11.50
N GLY A 338 -20.29 -31.22 12.12
CA GLY A 338 -20.38 -31.34 13.56
C GLY A 338 -20.61 -30.03 14.30
N CYS A 339 -21.14 -28.99 13.64
CA CYS A 339 -21.52 -27.72 14.25
C CYS A 339 -23.05 -27.63 14.37
N THR A 340 -23.54 -27.41 15.57
CA THR A 340 -24.97 -27.18 15.86
C THR A 340 -25.13 -25.86 16.55
N PRO A 341 -25.45 -24.74 15.82
CA PRO A 341 -25.69 -23.47 16.43
C PRO A 341 -27.00 -23.41 17.20
N ALA A 342 -27.12 -22.46 18.10
CA ALA A 342 -28.40 -22.05 18.67
C ALA A 342 -29.37 -21.57 17.57
N ASP A 343 -30.67 -21.53 17.86
CA ASP A 343 -31.68 -21.08 16.90
C ASP A 343 -31.37 -19.66 16.39
N GLY A 344 -31.35 -19.52 15.06
CA GLY A 344 -30.96 -18.25 14.42
C GLY A 344 -29.46 -17.94 14.45
N GLY A 345 -28.63 -18.82 15.02
CA GLY A 345 -27.18 -18.66 15.11
C GLY A 345 -26.42 -19.22 13.91
N ILE A 346 -25.12 -18.97 13.90
CA ILE A 346 -24.15 -19.51 12.94
C ILE A 346 -23.02 -20.16 13.73
N ALA A 347 -22.56 -21.33 13.29
CA ALA A 347 -21.42 -22.02 13.89
C ALA A 347 -20.55 -22.67 12.81
N PHE A 348 -19.24 -22.52 12.93
CA PHE A 348 -18.26 -23.15 12.04
C PHE A 348 -16.92 -23.35 12.73
N LYS A 349 -16.10 -24.21 12.16
CA LYS A 349 -14.74 -24.48 12.58
C LYS A 349 -13.77 -23.87 11.56
N ARG A 350 -12.61 -23.46 12.03
CA ARG A 350 -11.51 -22.95 11.21
C ARG A 350 -10.22 -23.66 11.57
N ALA A 351 -9.45 -24.07 10.57
CA ALA A 351 -8.13 -24.65 10.80
C ALA A 351 -7.10 -24.08 9.81
N TYR A 352 -5.90 -23.85 10.28
CA TYR A 352 -4.75 -23.51 9.46
C TYR A 352 -3.55 -24.34 9.87
N LYS A 353 -3.05 -25.16 8.93
CA LYS A 353 -2.06 -26.18 9.20
C LYS A 353 -2.44 -27.03 10.43
N ASN A 354 -1.50 -27.52 11.17
CA ASN A 354 -1.77 -28.28 12.39
C ASN A 354 -1.73 -27.43 13.67
N ASP A 355 -1.48 -26.13 13.54
CA ASP A 355 -1.05 -25.29 14.65
C ASP A 355 -2.13 -24.30 15.11
N SER A 356 -3.11 -24.01 14.28
CA SER A 356 -4.19 -23.08 14.64
C SER A 356 -5.56 -23.67 14.32
N TYR A 357 -6.40 -23.81 15.36
CA TYR A 357 -7.75 -24.31 15.26
C TYR A 357 -8.70 -23.48 16.09
N ALA A 358 -9.81 -23.05 15.51
CA ALA A 358 -10.79 -22.20 16.16
C ALA A 358 -12.22 -22.66 15.93
N LEU A 359 -13.06 -22.47 16.93
CA LEU A 359 -14.51 -22.67 16.91
C LEU A 359 -15.16 -21.29 17.00
N VAL A 360 -16.09 -21.00 16.11
CA VAL A 360 -16.77 -19.72 16.04
C VAL A 360 -18.27 -19.91 16.15
N ALA A 361 -18.90 -19.13 17.03
CA ALA A 361 -20.35 -19.05 17.14
C ALA A 361 -20.79 -17.57 17.08
N ILE A 362 -21.78 -17.29 16.22
CA ILE A 362 -22.36 -15.95 16.04
C ILE A 362 -23.86 -16.02 16.38
N ASN A 363 -24.38 -14.98 16.99
CA ASN A 363 -25.77 -14.83 17.43
C ASN A 363 -26.22 -15.82 18.53
N GLY A 364 -25.30 -16.39 19.27
CA GLY A 364 -25.61 -17.27 20.39
C GLY A 364 -24.58 -18.36 20.62
N GLY A 365 -24.96 -19.35 21.42
CA GLY A 365 -24.13 -20.52 21.69
C GLY A 365 -24.14 -21.54 20.55
N ALA A 366 -23.33 -22.59 20.70
CA ALA A 366 -23.27 -23.70 19.75
C ALA A 366 -22.67 -24.94 20.39
N THR A 367 -22.99 -26.11 19.84
CA THR A 367 -22.31 -27.39 20.13
C THR A 367 -21.45 -27.78 18.94
N PHE A 368 -20.19 -28.11 19.22
CA PHE A 368 -19.20 -28.59 18.23
C PHE A 368 -18.80 -30.00 18.62
N THR A 369 -18.97 -30.98 17.71
CA THR A 369 -18.51 -32.35 17.87
C THR A 369 -17.27 -32.62 17.03
N ASP A 370 -16.59 -33.71 17.28
CA ASP A 370 -15.40 -34.12 16.51
C ASP A 370 -14.30 -33.07 16.52
N CYS A 371 -14.17 -32.37 17.64
CA CYS A 371 -13.10 -31.40 17.83
C CYS A 371 -11.79 -32.15 18.13
N PRO A 372 -10.64 -31.72 17.56
CA PRO A 372 -9.34 -32.27 17.95
C PRO A 372 -9.08 -32.12 19.44
N ASP A 373 -8.45 -33.12 20.05
CA ASP A 373 -8.11 -33.09 21.48
C ASP A 373 -7.26 -31.84 21.82
N GLY A 374 -7.57 -31.24 22.96
CA GLY A 374 -6.87 -30.06 23.46
C GLY A 374 -7.72 -29.21 24.39
N THR A 375 -7.17 -28.10 24.82
CA THR A 375 -7.88 -27.09 25.60
C THR A 375 -8.32 -25.97 24.67
N TYR A 376 -9.60 -25.67 24.68
CA TYR A 376 -10.19 -24.56 23.90
C TYR A 376 -10.44 -23.39 24.83
N THR A 377 -9.82 -22.25 24.55
CA THR A 377 -10.01 -21.02 25.32
C THR A 377 -10.83 -20.02 24.51
N ASP A 378 -11.91 -19.54 25.10
CA ASP A 378 -12.58 -18.36 24.58
C ASP A 378 -11.68 -17.16 24.74
N VAL A 379 -11.22 -16.59 23.63
CA VAL A 379 -10.21 -15.51 23.64
C VAL A 379 -10.74 -14.22 24.24
N VAL A 380 -12.05 -14.04 24.37
CA VAL A 380 -12.66 -12.86 24.99
C VAL A 380 -12.82 -13.05 26.49
N THR A 381 -13.41 -14.18 26.92
CA THR A 381 -13.75 -14.40 28.33
C THR A 381 -12.63 -15.07 29.13
N GLY A 382 -11.69 -15.73 28.46
CA GLY A 382 -10.68 -16.58 29.09
C GLY A 382 -11.23 -17.93 29.61
N LYS A 383 -12.52 -18.22 29.40
CA LYS A 383 -13.14 -19.49 29.80
C LYS A 383 -12.58 -20.64 28.97
N THR A 384 -12.28 -21.75 29.60
CA THR A 384 -11.70 -22.93 28.96
C THR A 384 -12.68 -24.08 28.86
N TYR A 385 -12.52 -24.86 27.82
CA TYR A 385 -13.30 -26.07 27.50
C TYR A 385 -12.36 -27.18 27.09
N THR A 386 -12.71 -28.42 27.37
CA THR A 386 -11.90 -29.60 27.02
C THR A 386 -12.77 -30.71 26.47
N GLY A 387 -12.20 -31.59 25.67
CA GLY A 387 -12.89 -32.76 25.09
C GLY A 387 -13.16 -32.59 23.59
N SER A 388 -13.64 -33.70 22.99
CA SER A 388 -13.99 -33.73 21.56
C SER A 388 -15.36 -33.12 21.23
N THR A 389 -16.18 -32.89 22.27
CA THR A 389 -17.46 -32.17 22.16
C THR A 389 -17.40 -30.92 23.05
N ILE A 390 -17.54 -29.76 22.43
CA ILE A 390 -17.50 -28.46 23.08
C ILE A 390 -18.87 -27.81 22.95
N THR A 391 -19.48 -27.45 24.08
CA THR A 391 -20.75 -26.72 24.11
C THR A 391 -20.55 -25.35 24.70
N ILE A 392 -20.86 -24.33 23.91
CA ILE A 392 -20.93 -22.93 24.34
C ILE A 392 -22.38 -22.67 24.73
N ASP A 393 -22.61 -22.52 26.02
CA ASP A 393 -23.93 -22.11 26.54
C ASP A 393 -23.98 -20.59 26.58
N ALA A 394 -24.66 -19.98 25.61
CA ALA A 394 -24.86 -18.54 25.54
C ALA A 394 -26.26 -18.26 24.97
N PRO A 395 -26.97 -17.25 25.47
CA PRO A 395 -28.30 -16.90 24.96
C PRO A 395 -28.22 -16.49 23.48
N ALA A 396 -29.27 -16.80 22.73
CA ALA A 396 -29.43 -16.31 21.36
C ALA A 396 -29.60 -14.80 21.37
N THR A 397 -28.58 -14.09 20.95
CA THR A 397 -28.55 -12.62 20.93
C THR A 397 -27.90 -12.14 19.66
N GLN A 398 -28.65 -11.39 18.84
CA GLN A 398 -28.15 -10.87 17.57
C GLN A 398 -26.91 -10.02 17.75
N GLY A 399 -25.91 -10.24 16.92
CA GLY A 399 -24.63 -9.51 16.92
C GLY A 399 -23.56 -10.07 17.86
N GLN A 400 -23.91 -11.03 18.74
CA GLN A 400 -22.94 -11.63 19.66
C GLN A 400 -21.99 -12.59 18.96
N LEU A 401 -20.75 -12.62 19.41
CA LEU A 401 -19.66 -13.44 18.90
C LEU A 401 -18.96 -14.19 20.04
N ARG A 402 -18.65 -15.46 19.78
CA ARG A 402 -17.76 -16.31 20.60
C ARG A 402 -16.70 -16.93 19.70
N VAL A 403 -15.44 -16.88 20.13
CA VAL A 403 -14.31 -17.47 19.44
C VAL A 403 -13.48 -18.28 20.43
N LEU A 404 -13.47 -19.60 20.25
CA LEU A 404 -12.69 -20.51 21.06
C LEU A 404 -11.48 -20.99 20.25
N VAL A 405 -10.29 -20.80 20.79
CA VAL A 405 -9.03 -21.18 20.12
C VAL A 405 -8.38 -22.34 20.86
N LYS A 406 -8.01 -23.38 20.11
CA LYS A 406 -7.36 -24.57 20.64
C LYS A 406 -5.96 -24.24 21.12
N ASP A 407 -5.61 -24.74 22.32
CA ASP A 407 -4.29 -24.61 22.95
C ASP A 407 -3.73 -23.18 22.98
N TRP A 408 -4.64 -22.22 23.13
CA TRP A 408 -4.36 -20.80 23.13
C TRP A 408 -3.29 -20.43 24.17
N LYS A 409 -2.23 -19.74 23.72
CA LYS A 409 -1.12 -19.29 24.55
C LYS A 409 -1.16 -17.80 24.87
N GLY A 410 -1.96 -17.05 24.12
CA GLY A 410 -2.18 -15.64 24.38
C GLY A 410 -3.09 -15.39 25.57
N GLY A 411 -3.21 -14.14 25.95
CA GLY A 411 -4.14 -13.73 26.98
C GLY A 411 -5.54 -13.47 26.47
N GLN A 412 -6.36 -12.91 27.33
CA GLN A 412 -7.69 -12.45 26.99
C GLN A 412 -7.61 -11.21 26.11
N ILE A 413 -8.37 -11.16 25.04
CA ILE A 413 -8.35 -10.06 24.07
C ILE A 413 -9.54 -9.11 24.31
N GLY A 414 -9.23 -7.87 24.70
CA GLY A 414 -10.22 -6.82 24.90
C GLY A 414 -11.14 -7.02 26.09
N GLU A 415 -12.02 -6.08 26.28
CA GLU A 415 -13.05 -6.09 27.31
C GLU A 415 -14.38 -6.54 26.71
N ASP A 416 -15.31 -6.90 27.57
CA ASP A 416 -16.69 -7.17 27.17
C ASP A 416 -17.34 -5.92 26.55
N GLY A 417 -18.32 -6.17 25.74
CA GLY A 417 -19.11 -5.14 25.08
C GLY A 417 -20.42 -5.72 24.55
N PRO A 418 -21.26 -4.90 23.89
CA PRO A 418 -22.61 -5.32 23.52
C PRO A 418 -22.61 -6.52 22.54
N PHE A 419 -21.53 -6.73 21.77
CA PHE A 419 -21.48 -7.75 20.73
C PHE A 419 -20.44 -8.86 20.98
N ILE A 420 -19.44 -8.61 21.81
CA ILE A 420 -18.47 -9.61 22.25
C ILE A 420 -18.77 -9.88 23.71
N TYR A 421 -19.38 -11.04 23.98
CA TYR A 421 -19.88 -11.42 25.28
C TYR A 421 -18.78 -11.88 26.22
N ASN A 422 -18.70 -11.27 27.39
CA ASN A 422 -17.80 -11.62 28.47
C ASN A 422 -18.59 -11.67 29.79
N GLU A 423 -18.68 -12.85 30.41
CA GLU A 423 -19.34 -13.03 31.71
C GLU A 423 -18.59 -12.33 32.85
N THR A 424 -17.28 -12.13 32.69
CA THR A 424 -16.42 -11.50 33.68
C THR A 424 -15.55 -10.44 33.01
N PRO A 425 -16.02 -9.19 32.87
CA PRO A 425 -15.27 -8.13 32.24
C PRO A 425 -13.87 -7.96 32.82
N LYS A 426 -12.86 -7.88 31.97
CA LYS A 426 -11.50 -7.49 32.35
C LYS A 426 -11.21 -6.09 31.85
N LYS A 427 -10.31 -5.42 32.52
CA LYS A 427 -9.80 -4.13 32.08
C LYS A 427 -9.07 -4.33 30.75
N LYS A 428 -9.32 -3.43 29.80
CA LYS A 428 -8.70 -3.45 28.48
C LYS A 428 -7.18 -3.55 28.54
N SER A 429 -6.53 -2.83 29.48
CA SER A 429 -5.10 -2.87 29.69
C SER A 429 -4.57 -4.27 30.06
N GLU A 430 -5.33 -5.06 30.79
CA GLU A 430 -4.95 -6.43 31.17
C GLU A 430 -5.04 -7.37 29.96
N ALA A 431 -6.10 -7.21 29.16
CA ALA A 431 -6.28 -7.98 27.94
C ALA A 431 -5.22 -7.64 26.89
N GLU A 432 -4.87 -6.38 26.74
CA GLU A 432 -3.80 -5.95 25.82
C GLU A 432 -2.42 -6.43 26.25
N GLN A 433 -2.13 -6.43 27.54
CA GLN A 433 -0.87 -6.96 28.07
C GLN A 433 -0.74 -8.48 27.94
N ALA A 434 -1.87 -9.17 27.95
CA ALA A 434 -1.89 -10.63 27.79
C ALA A 434 -1.81 -11.07 26.32
N TYR A 435 -1.96 -10.17 25.39
CA TYR A 435 -1.83 -10.43 23.95
C TYR A 435 -0.36 -10.45 23.55
N ASP A 436 0.15 -11.60 23.22
CA ASP A 436 1.56 -11.79 22.89
C ASP A 436 1.84 -12.03 21.39
N GLY A 437 0.80 -11.90 20.56
CA GLY A 437 0.97 -12.02 19.11
C GLY A 437 0.91 -13.46 18.57
N HIS A 438 1.37 -13.64 17.33
CA HIS A 438 1.38 -14.92 16.63
C HIS A 438 2.57 -15.03 15.69
N GLU A 439 2.93 -16.23 15.32
CA GLU A 439 3.94 -16.48 14.30
C GLU A 439 3.32 -16.65 12.91
N GLU A 440 4.04 -16.26 11.87
CA GLU A 440 3.54 -16.30 10.49
C GLU A 440 3.32 -17.71 9.95
N ASP A 441 3.92 -18.72 10.54
CA ASP A 441 3.79 -20.12 10.15
C ASP A 441 2.52 -20.78 10.67
N GLY A 442 1.65 -20.05 11.37
CA GLY A 442 0.38 -20.52 11.91
C GLY A 442 0.39 -20.80 13.41
N THR A 443 1.51 -20.59 14.08
CA THR A 443 1.59 -20.63 15.54
C THR A 443 1.08 -19.32 16.15
N THR A 444 0.98 -19.25 17.45
CA THR A 444 0.64 -18.01 18.16
C THR A 444 1.58 -16.90 17.70
N TRP A 445 1.02 -15.81 17.22
CA TRP A 445 1.82 -14.65 16.83
C TRP A 445 2.53 -14.13 18.08
N VAL A 446 3.80 -14.33 18.13
CA VAL A 446 4.67 -13.55 18.98
C VAL A 446 4.92 -12.29 18.14
N GLU A 447 4.46 -11.14 18.65
CA GLU A 447 5.01 -9.87 18.17
C GLU A 447 6.50 -10.12 18.06
N PRO A 448 7.13 -9.95 16.86
CA PRO A 448 8.53 -10.25 16.79
C PRO A 448 9.13 -9.51 17.97
N GLN A 449 9.48 -10.29 19.00
CA GLN A 449 10.37 -9.82 20.03
C GLN A 449 11.59 -9.57 19.17
N THR A 450 11.56 -8.44 18.45
CA THR A 450 12.78 -7.88 18.04
C THR A 450 13.52 -7.79 19.35
N ASN A 451 14.47 -8.70 19.59
CA ASN A 451 15.53 -8.45 20.53
C ASN A 451 16.25 -7.16 20.11
N GLU A 452 15.64 -6.38 19.28
CA GLU A 452 15.97 -5.04 18.88
C GLU A 452 15.50 -4.10 19.97
N PHE A 453 16.28 -4.12 20.99
CA PHE A 453 16.36 -2.98 21.88
C PHE A 453 17.47 -2.09 21.37
N GLY A 454 17.35 -0.82 21.61
CA GLY A 454 18.32 0.17 21.14
C GLY A 454 17.84 1.58 21.44
N LEU A 455 18.29 2.53 20.63
CA LEU A 455 17.76 3.87 20.62
C LEU A 455 16.91 4.09 19.36
N LYS A 456 15.79 4.78 19.54
CA LYS A 456 14.97 5.30 18.47
C LYS A 456 15.32 6.77 18.27
N PHE A 457 15.63 7.13 17.05
CA PHE A 457 15.87 8.50 16.62
C PHE A 457 14.69 8.96 15.75
N SER A 458 14.16 10.16 15.97
CA SER A 458 13.13 10.73 15.07
C SER A 458 13.65 10.90 13.64
N GLN A 459 14.99 11.04 13.49
CA GLN A 459 15.70 10.94 12.23
C GLN A 459 16.97 10.10 12.43
N ALA A 460 17.04 8.96 11.74
CA ALA A 460 18.14 7.99 11.89
C ALA A 460 19.36 8.34 11.01
N GLY A 461 19.83 9.60 11.07
CA GLY A 461 20.96 10.09 10.27
C GLY A 461 20.55 10.57 8.87
N GLY A 462 21.55 10.77 8.02
CA GLY A 462 21.38 11.24 6.64
C GLY A 462 21.80 12.67 6.40
N THR A 463 21.40 13.24 5.28
CA THR A 463 21.72 14.62 4.91
C THR A 463 20.62 15.58 5.33
N PHE A 464 20.97 16.80 5.71
CA PHE A 464 20.02 17.87 5.99
C PHE A 464 20.45 19.19 5.32
N ARG A 465 19.45 20.00 4.93
CA ARG A 465 19.62 21.23 4.15
C ARG A 465 19.25 22.49 4.91
N THR A 466 18.69 22.34 6.11
CA THR A 466 18.37 23.42 7.03
C THR A 466 19.62 23.89 7.77
N ASN A 467 19.56 25.07 8.39
CA ASN A 467 20.69 25.55 9.18
C ASN A 467 21.02 24.56 10.32
N THR A 468 19.97 24.02 10.95
CA THR A 468 20.08 23.04 12.04
C THR A 468 19.04 21.93 11.83
N VAL A 469 19.28 20.78 12.42
CA VAL A 469 18.32 19.70 12.60
C VAL A 469 18.24 19.31 14.08
N THR A 470 17.00 19.21 14.58
CA THR A 470 16.73 18.75 15.95
C THR A 470 16.17 17.33 15.89
N VAL A 471 16.78 16.43 16.64
CA VAL A 471 16.46 15.00 16.65
C VAL A 471 16.03 14.58 18.06
N GLU A 472 14.90 13.94 18.16
CA GLU A 472 14.42 13.30 19.38
C GLU A 472 15.02 11.89 19.50
N VAL A 473 15.41 11.52 20.71
CA VAL A 473 16.00 10.21 21.01
C VAL A 473 15.31 9.63 22.24
N SER A 474 14.90 8.38 22.13
CA SER A 474 14.30 7.61 23.22
C SER A 474 14.82 6.18 23.21
N LEU A 475 14.65 5.44 24.29
CA LEU A 475 14.89 4.01 24.31
C LEU A 475 13.83 3.29 23.49
N SER A 476 14.21 2.26 22.76
CA SER A 476 13.32 1.41 21.97
C SER A 476 13.33 -0.03 22.43
N GLY A 477 12.22 -0.71 22.23
CA GLY A 477 12.04 -2.09 22.61
C GLY A 477 12.14 -2.30 24.12
N LYS A 478 12.82 -3.37 24.55
CA LYS A 478 13.04 -3.72 25.96
C LYS A 478 14.34 -3.15 26.54
N ALA A 479 14.84 -2.03 26.03
CA ALA A 479 15.99 -1.36 26.60
C ALA A 479 15.66 -0.84 28.01
N THR A 480 16.49 -1.18 28.96
CA THR A 480 16.32 -0.74 30.37
C THR A 480 17.13 0.50 30.69
N SER A 481 18.19 0.78 29.92
CA SER A 481 18.95 2.03 29.95
C SER A 481 19.75 2.21 28.67
N GLY A 482 20.18 3.42 28.41
CA GLY A 482 21.04 3.75 27.28
C GLY A 482 21.55 5.17 27.36
N TRP A 483 22.37 5.55 26.41
CA TRP A 483 22.86 6.90 26.24
C TRP A 483 23.17 7.18 24.76
N PHE A 484 23.18 8.44 24.42
CA PHE A 484 23.76 8.90 23.16
C PHE A 484 24.80 10.01 23.40
N GLN A 485 25.69 10.18 22.46
CA GLN A 485 26.70 11.23 22.49
C GLN A 485 26.89 11.82 21.09
N VAL A 486 26.59 13.09 20.95
CA VAL A 486 26.93 13.86 19.75
C VAL A 486 28.44 14.12 19.75
N GLU A 487 29.09 13.98 18.62
CA GLU A 487 30.52 14.25 18.47
C GLU A 487 30.88 15.65 19.01
N GLY A 488 31.82 15.66 19.94
CA GLY A 488 32.29 16.89 20.62
C GLY A 488 31.40 17.36 21.78
N GLN A 489 30.37 16.60 22.18
CA GLN A 489 29.49 16.93 23.32
C GLN A 489 29.55 15.84 24.40
N ASP A 490 28.98 16.15 25.54
CA ASP A 490 28.87 15.18 26.64
C ASP A 490 27.83 14.09 26.36
N LYS A 491 27.97 12.95 27.04
CA LYS A 491 26.98 11.87 26.99
C LYS A 491 25.65 12.29 27.61
N VAL A 492 24.56 11.91 26.98
CA VAL A 492 23.19 12.11 27.45
C VAL A 492 22.58 10.76 27.78
N GLU A 493 22.34 10.52 29.06
CA GLU A 493 21.71 9.28 29.57
C GLU A 493 20.21 9.29 29.28
N LEU A 494 19.65 8.09 29.05
CA LEU A 494 18.23 7.84 28.77
C LEU A 494 17.69 6.77 29.71
N ALA A 495 16.53 7.05 30.29
CA ALA A 495 15.73 6.10 31.05
C ALA A 495 14.50 5.64 30.25
N PRO A 496 13.89 4.48 30.55
CA PRO A 496 12.67 4.03 29.93
C PRO A 496 11.54 5.07 30.01
N GLY A 497 10.90 5.36 28.87
CA GLY A 497 9.83 6.35 28.76
C GLY A 497 10.30 7.81 28.66
N GLU A 498 11.61 8.05 28.69
CA GLU A 498 12.20 9.38 28.56
C GLU A 498 12.53 9.67 27.10
N THR A 499 12.26 10.89 26.65
CA THR A 499 12.70 11.41 25.35
C THR A 499 13.60 12.62 25.60
N LYS A 500 14.78 12.62 25.01
CA LYS A 500 15.74 13.72 24.98
C LYS A 500 15.91 14.22 23.56
N THR A 501 16.40 15.43 23.42
CA THR A 501 16.66 16.04 22.11
C THR A 501 18.11 16.49 22.01
N PHE A 502 18.64 16.46 20.78
CA PHE A 502 19.86 17.19 20.44
C PHE A 502 19.64 17.99 19.15
N THR A 503 20.38 19.05 18.99
CA THR A 503 20.40 19.88 17.79
C THR A 503 21.81 19.96 17.26
N ILE A 504 21.97 19.77 15.95
CA ILE A 504 23.24 19.90 15.24
C ILE A 504 23.08 20.76 14.02
N GLY A 505 24.18 21.33 13.52
CA GLY A 505 24.21 22.09 12.28
C GLY A 505 24.65 23.54 12.43
N GLU A 506 24.45 24.19 13.59
CA GLU A 506 24.80 25.59 13.79
C GLU A 506 26.31 25.83 13.63
N ASP A 507 27.12 24.90 14.15
CA ASP A 507 28.58 24.92 14.09
C ASP A 507 29.19 24.07 12.95
N MET A 508 28.35 23.61 12.00
CA MET A 508 28.79 22.78 10.88
C MET A 508 28.90 23.60 9.59
N ASN A 509 30.01 23.39 8.90
CA ASN A 509 30.18 23.82 7.51
C ASN A 509 29.46 22.86 6.57
N PHE A 510 29.15 23.30 5.34
CA PHE A 510 28.63 22.41 4.30
C PHE A 510 29.63 21.29 3.99
N LYS A 511 29.11 20.10 3.70
CA LYS A 511 29.82 18.82 3.51
C LYS A 511 30.48 18.26 4.80
N GLN A 512 30.31 18.91 5.93
CA GLN A 512 30.75 18.38 7.22
C GLN A 512 29.76 17.37 7.74
N THR A 513 30.26 16.26 8.29
CA THR A 513 29.49 15.20 8.94
C THR A 513 29.78 15.21 10.43
N LYS A 514 28.73 15.10 11.24
CA LYS A 514 28.84 14.79 12.69
C LYS A 514 28.23 13.42 12.97
N THR A 515 28.88 12.68 13.83
CA THR A 515 28.46 11.34 14.25
C THR A 515 27.85 11.40 15.64
N VAL A 516 26.76 10.69 15.84
CA VAL A 516 26.14 10.45 17.13
C VAL A 516 26.32 8.98 17.46
N THR A 517 27.12 8.70 18.45
CA THR A 517 27.28 7.33 18.99
C THR A 517 26.24 7.05 20.04
N TRP A 518 25.84 5.80 20.16
CA TRP A 518 24.85 5.41 21.13
C TRP A 518 25.13 4.02 21.72
N TYR A 519 24.57 3.80 22.88
CA TYR A 519 24.58 2.54 23.60
C TYR A 519 23.22 2.29 24.22
N ALA A 520 22.80 1.04 24.27
CA ALA A 520 21.61 0.60 24.99
C ALA A 520 21.86 -0.78 25.60
N LYS A 521 21.20 -1.08 26.69
CA LYS A 521 21.19 -2.40 27.29
C LYS A 521 19.82 -2.82 27.78
N ASN A 522 19.61 -4.11 27.86
CA ASN A 522 18.53 -4.74 28.59
C ASN A 522 19.10 -5.76 29.60
N ASP A 523 18.23 -6.54 30.23
CA ASP A 523 18.64 -7.50 31.28
C ASP A 523 19.52 -8.64 30.74
N LYS A 524 19.65 -8.80 29.41
CA LYS A 524 20.33 -9.95 28.80
C LYS A 524 21.49 -9.58 27.89
N SER A 525 21.55 -8.37 27.38
CA SER A 525 22.53 -7.99 26.36
C SER A 525 22.70 -6.47 26.24
N GLU A 526 23.77 -6.10 25.53
CA GLU A 526 24.14 -4.71 25.24
C GLU A 526 24.28 -4.51 23.74
N LYS A 527 23.93 -3.33 23.27
CA LYS A 527 24.09 -2.89 21.87
C LYS A 527 24.68 -1.49 21.81
N ASN A 528 25.49 -1.24 20.81
CA ASN A 528 25.95 0.09 20.45
C ASN A 528 25.87 0.31 18.96
N GLY A 529 25.95 1.54 18.56
CA GLY A 529 25.91 1.92 17.16
C GLY A 529 26.18 3.40 16.97
N SER A 530 26.02 3.86 15.73
CA SER A 530 26.15 5.27 15.41
C SER A 530 25.19 5.66 14.30
N VAL A 531 24.82 6.94 14.31
CA VAL A 531 24.11 7.60 13.21
C VAL A 531 24.89 8.85 12.82
N SER A 532 24.92 9.17 11.55
CA SER A 532 25.69 10.32 11.04
C SER A 532 24.80 11.29 10.30
N PHE A 533 25.05 12.59 10.50
CA PHE A 533 24.32 13.69 9.88
C PHE A 533 25.29 14.55 9.10
N THR A 534 25.02 14.75 7.81
CA THR A 534 25.83 15.58 6.91
C THR A 534 25.07 16.83 6.53
N LYS A 535 25.63 18.00 6.77
CA LYS A 535 25.08 19.27 6.35
C LYS A 535 25.36 19.52 4.88
N VAL A 536 24.32 19.71 4.10
CA VAL A 536 24.39 19.90 2.65
C VAL A 536 23.98 21.32 2.31
N ASP A 537 24.72 21.95 1.39
CA ASP A 537 24.34 23.26 0.88
C ASP A 537 22.97 23.17 0.16
N PRO A 538 21.94 23.87 0.64
CA PRO A 538 20.62 23.86 -0.01
C PRO A 538 20.67 24.47 -1.42
N ASN A 539 21.69 25.26 -1.73
CA ASN A 539 21.89 25.94 -3.02
C ASN A 539 22.97 25.26 -3.87
N ALA A 540 23.49 24.08 -3.45
CA ALA A 540 24.48 23.37 -4.26
C ALA A 540 23.90 23.10 -5.65
N SER A 541 24.55 23.63 -6.66
CA SER A 541 24.30 23.36 -8.08
C SER A 541 25.61 23.01 -8.76
N ILE A 542 25.53 22.07 -9.71
CA ILE A 542 26.66 21.69 -10.55
C ILE A 542 26.25 21.86 -12.00
N THR A 543 27.03 22.57 -12.78
CA THR A 543 26.77 22.79 -14.20
C THR A 543 27.78 22.00 -15.03
N VAL A 544 27.26 21.24 -15.98
CA VAL A 544 28.04 20.58 -17.01
C VAL A 544 28.03 21.48 -18.25
N TYR A 545 29.19 21.93 -18.67
CA TYR A 545 29.38 22.73 -19.85
C TYR A 545 30.03 21.90 -20.95
N VAL A 546 29.46 21.93 -22.17
CA VAL A 546 29.92 21.10 -23.28
C VAL A 546 30.13 21.94 -24.52
N LYS A 547 31.40 21.98 -24.97
CA LYS A 547 31.76 22.52 -26.29
C LYS A 547 31.45 21.41 -27.34
N ALA A 548 30.50 21.68 -28.22
CA ALA A 548 30.10 20.82 -29.31
C ALA A 548 29.47 21.64 -30.45
N ASP A 549 29.51 21.11 -31.67
CA ASP A 549 28.95 21.77 -32.86
C ASP A 549 27.41 21.94 -32.78
N LYS A 550 26.74 21.04 -32.08
CA LYS A 550 25.29 21.04 -31.85
C LYS A 550 25.00 20.69 -30.43
N ALA A 551 23.82 21.14 -29.92
CA ALA A 551 23.35 20.78 -28.60
C ALA A 551 23.34 19.27 -28.40
N PRO A 552 24.19 18.70 -27.53
CA PRO A 552 24.12 17.29 -27.21
C PRO A 552 22.93 17.02 -26.28
N THR A 553 22.55 15.74 -26.19
CA THR A 553 21.65 15.26 -25.14
C THR A 553 22.50 14.75 -23.98
N ILE A 554 22.11 15.06 -22.76
CA ILE A 554 22.79 14.62 -21.54
C ILE A 554 21.87 13.69 -20.74
N TYR A 555 22.37 12.49 -20.48
CA TYR A 555 21.77 11.58 -19.50
C TYR A 555 22.59 11.63 -18.23
N ALA A 556 21.95 11.98 -17.09
CA ALA A 556 22.63 12.17 -15.82
C ALA A 556 21.93 11.34 -14.72
N TRP A 557 22.75 10.72 -13.85
CA TRP A 557 22.24 9.92 -12.73
C TRP A 557 23.14 9.99 -11.49
N VAL A 558 22.52 9.91 -10.31
CA VAL A 558 23.24 9.66 -9.06
C VAL A 558 23.39 8.15 -8.90
N PRO A 559 24.62 7.63 -8.68
CA PRO A 559 24.82 6.21 -8.43
C PRO A 559 24.02 5.70 -7.23
N GLY A 560 23.48 4.49 -7.34
CA GLY A 560 22.70 3.84 -6.30
C GLY A 560 22.01 2.59 -6.83
N THR A 561 21.31 1.88 -5.98
CA THR A 561 20.52 0.71 -6.38
C THR A 561 19.07 0.87 -5.91
N PRO A 562 18.16 1.32 -6.79
CA PRO A 562 18.38 1.79 -8.18
C PRO A 562 19.09 3.15 -8.26
N ALA A 563 19.73 3.43 -9.40
CA ALA A 563 20.30 4.75 -9.67
C ALA A 563 19.17 5.81 -9.77
N LYS A 564 19.42 7.02 -9.25
CA LYS A 564 18.46 8.11 -9.36
C LYS A 564 18.73 8.90 -10.65
N GLU A 565 17.84 8.80 -11.63
CA GLU A 565 17.91 9.57 -12.86
C GLU A 565 17.63 11.06 -12.60
N LEU A 566 18.46 11.94 -13.14
CA LEU A 566 18.33 13.39 -13.00
C LEU A 566 17.73 14.06 -14.26
N THR A 567 17.86 13.42 -15.42
CA THR A 567 17.40 13.93 -16.71
C THR A 567 16.26 13.12 -17.34
N GLY A 568 15.65 12.22 -16.58
CA GLY A 568 14.63 11.29 -17.06
C GLY A 568 15.25 10.09 -17.76
N ALA A 569 14.41 9.33 -18.48
CA ALA A 569 14.82 8.11 -19.14
C ALA A 569 15.94 8.33 -20.17
N TRP A 570 16.71 7.28 -20.48
CA TRP A 570 17.66 7.21 -21.58
C TRP A 570 17.00 7.71 -22.89
N HIS A 571 17.56 8.57 -23.56
CA HIS A 571 18.73 9.33 -23.84
C HIS A 571 18.93 10.63 -23.02
N GLY A 572 18.12 10.92 -22.03
CA GLY A 572 18.23 12.12 -21.23
C GLY A 572 17.52 13.34 -21.86
N ARG A 573 18.08 14.52 -21.65
CA ARG A 573 17.52 15.78 -22.15
C ARG A 573 18.54 16.55 -23.00
N THR A 574 18.08 17.27 -24.01
CA THR A 574 18.89 18.22 -24.76
C THR A 574 19.42 19.31 -23.83
N MET A 575 20.69 19.63 -23.96
CA MET A 575 21.34 20.70 -23.18
C MET A 575 20.83 22.07 -23.60
N ASP A 576 20.91 23.00 -22.66
CA ASP A 576 20.50 24.40 -22.84
C ASP A 576 21.65 25.22 -23.47
N GLY A 577 21.37 26.41 -23.98
CA GLY A 577 22.39 27.31 -24.53
C GLY A 577 22.40 27.47 -26.06
N PRO A 578 23.54 27.82 -26.69
CA PRO A 578 24.86 27.96 -26.05
C PRO A 578 25.05 29.25 -25.25
N GLU A 579 25.93 29.18 -24.25
CA GLU A 579 26.44 30.32 -23.49
C GLU A 579 27.91 30.56 -23.86
N GLU A 580 28.28 31.82 -24.12
CA GLU A 580 29.67 32.16 -24.41
C GLU A 580 30.45 32.43 -23.11
N ILE A 581 31.49 31.64 -22.86
CA ILE A 581 32.36 31.76 -21.70
C ILE A 581 33.80 31.80 -22.17
N GLY A 582 34.47 32.91 -21.88
CA GLY A 582 35.88 33.11 -22.29
C GLY A 582 36.10 33.08 -23.83
N GLY A 583 35.12 33.50 -24.62
CA GLY A 583 35.16 33.50 -26.07
C GLY A 583 34.85 32.13 -26.72
N VAL A 584 34.39 31.16 -25.96
CA VAL A 584 34.00 29.83 -26.42
C VAL A 584 32.52 29.56 -26.10
N ASN A 585 31.77 29.07 -27.06
CA ASN A 585 30.38 28.69 -26.87
C ASN A 585 30.26 27.29 -26.23
N TYR A 586 29.53 27.19 -25.12
CA TYR A 586 29.25 25.97 -24.41
C TYR A 586 27.74 25.72 -24.35
N TRP A 587 27.30 24.49 -24.67
CA TRP A 587 26.01 23.98 -24.25
C TRP A 587 26.11 23.62 -22.78
N TYR A 588 25.06 23.85 -21.99
CA TYR A 588 25.13 23.59 -20.55
C TYR A 588 23.89 22.93 -19.98
N LYS A 589 24.05 22.29 -18.82
CA LYS A 589 22.93 21.78 -18.02
C LYS A 589 23.29 21.92 -16.54
N THR A 590 22.42 22.59 -15.78
CA THR A 590 22.59 22.77 -14.35
C THR A 590 21.73 21.76 -13.59
N PHE A 591 22.30 21.20 -12.54
CA PHE A 591 21.69 20.22 -11.65
C PHE A 591 21.68 20.78 -10.23
N ASP A 592 20.48 21.13 -9.73
CA ASP A 592 20.31 21.70 -8.41
C ASP A 592 20.17 20.62 -7.34
N GLY A 593 20.72 20.88 -6.18
CA GLY A 593 20.61 20.02 -5.01
C GLY A 593 21.31 18.67 -5.15
N VAL A 594 22.32 18.58 -6.01
CA VAL A 594 23.11 17.38 -6.25
C VAL A 594 24.56 17.63 -5.93
N GLU A 595 25.19 16.76 -5.15
CA GLU A 595 26.61 16.89 -4.77
C GLU A 595 27.57 16.09 -5.63
N SER A 596 27.09 14.99 -6.21
CA SER A 596 27.84 14.13 -7.11
C SER A 596 26.89 13.35 -8.01
N PHE A 597 27.25 13.23 -9.27
CA PHE A 597 26.50 12.44 -10.25
C PHE A 597 27.39 12.02 -11.42
N ASN A 598 26.85 11.16 -12.26
CA ASN A 598 27.49 10.71 -13.49
C ASN A 598 26.71 11.21 -14.69
N VAL A 599 27.38 11.33 -15.84
CA VAL A 599 26.72 11.71 -17.10
C VAL A 599 27.21 10.88 -18.28
N ILE A 600 26.34 10.75 -19.28
CA ILE A 600 26.65 10.33 -20.64
C ILE A 600 26.15 11.43 -21.57
N LEU A 601 26.98 11.82 -22.53
CA LEU A 601 26.59 12.70 -23.62
C LEU A 601 26.23 11.87 -24.84
N ASN A 602 25.19 12.25 -25.57
CA ASN A 602 24.83 11.59 -26.81
C ASN A 602 24.32 12.60 -27.84
N ASN A 603 24.31 12.19 -29.12
CA ASN A 603 23.90 13.04 -30.22
C ASN A 603 22.49 12.72 -30.77
N GLY A 604 21.71 11.94 -30.00
CA GLY A 604 20.36 11.50 -30.40
C GLY A 604 20.30 10.37 -31.45
N ASN A 605 21.42 9.83 -31.90
CA ASN A 605 21.52 8.80 -32.93
C ASN A 605 22.35 7.58 -32.50
N ASP A 606 22.12 7.08 -31.29
CA ASP A 606 22.80 5.93 -30.67
C ASP A 606 24.34 6.04 -30.54
N LYS A 607 24.92 7.21 -30.85
CA LYS A 607 26.31 7.51 -30.55
C LYS A 607 26.42 8.28 -29.25
N GLN A 608 27.14 7.71 -28.33
CA GLN A 608 27.31 8.23 -26.99
C GLN A 608 28.76 8.27 -26.56
N SER A 609 29.06 9.14 -25.59
CA SER A 609 30.33 9.15 -24.88
C SER A 609 30.49 7.93 -23.98
N SER A 610 31.70 7.66 -23.50
CA SER A 610 31.92 6.90 -22.27
C SER A 610 31.26 7.61 -21.09
N ASP A 611 31.03 6.84 -20.00
CA ASP A 611 30.54 7.38 -18.74
C ASP A 611 31.55 8.39 -18.16
N ILE A 612 31.06 9.56 -17.79
CA ILE A 612 31.80 10.57 -17.04
C ILE A 612 31.30 10.47 -15.60
N VAL A 613 32.12 9.95 -14.71
CA VAL A 613 31.70 9.54 -13.38
C VAL A 613 32.23 10.45 -12.29
N GLY A 614 31.47 10.59 -11.18
CA GLY A 614 31.91 11.26 -9.97
C GLY A 614 32.06 12.78 -10.12
N ILE A 615 31.22 13.42 -10.90
CA ILE A 615 31.20 14.89 -11.06
C ILE A 615 30.73 15.50 -9.74
N THR A 616 31.57 16.37 -9.14
CA THR A 616 31.33 17.01 -7.82
C THR A 616 31.40 18.53 -7.87
N GLY A 617 31.56 19.11 -9.05
CA GLY A 617 31.62 20.55 -9.29
C GLY A 617 31.46 20.86 -10.77
N ASP A 618 31.37 22.14 -11.12
CA ASP A 618 31.25 22.55 -12.52
C ASP A 618 32.36 21.93 -13.37
N ILE A 619 32.00 21.39 -14.52
CA ILE A 619 32.89 20.66 -15.39
C ILE A 619 32.74 21.18 -16.83
N TYR A 620 33.88 21.34 -17.53
CA TYR A 620 33.95 21.75 -18.91
C TYR A 620 34.43 20.59 -19.78
N LEU A 621 33.68 20.27 -20.80
CA LEU A 621 33.90 19.12 -21.66
C LEU A 621 33.95 19.56 -23.14
N GLU A 622 34.73 18.86 -23.95
CA GLU A 622 34.65 18.93 -25.40
C GLU A 622 34.15 17.57 -25.93
N TYR A 623 33.08 17.59 -26.69
CA TYR A 623 32.40 16.41 -27.20
C TYR A 623 32.33 16.40 -28.73
N ASP A 624 32.80 15.35 -29.35
CA ASP A 624 32.89 15.22 -30.82
C ASP A 624 31.58 14.74 -31.49
N GLY A 625 30.51 14.53 -30.69
CA GLY A 625 29.26 13.97 -31.18
C GLY A 625 29.29 12.44 -31.38
N GLY A 626 30.33 11.75 -30.96
CA GLY A 626 30.53 10.31 -31.05
C GLY A 626 30.88 9.68 -29.71
N SER A 627 31.98 8.96 -29.64
CA SER A 627 32.43 8.29 -28.40
C SER A 627 33.46 9.08 -27.61
N ASN A 628 34.03 10.14 -28.18
CA ASN A 628 35.11 10.88 -27.53
C ASN A 628 34.59 12.08 -26.76
N VAL A 629 35.01 12.14 -25.50
CA VAL A 629 34.80 13.28 -24.61
C VAL A 629 36.14 13.60 -23.95
N LYS A 630 36.44 14.89 -23.85
CA LYS A 630 37.64 15.40 -23.20
C LYS A 630 37.27 16.45 -22.17
N THR A 631 37.83 16.34 -20.99
CA THR A 631 37.72 17.38 -19.96
C THR A 631 38.63 18.55 -20.33
N LEU A 632 38.11 19.77 -20.22
CA LEU A 632 38.83 21.02 -20.45
C LEU A 632 39.07 21.69 -19.12
N ASP A 633 40.10 22.55 -19.06
CA ASP A 633 40.25 23.50 -17.97
C ASP A 633 39.10 24.52 -17.99
N ALA A 634 38.68 24.97 -16.80
CA ALA A 634 37.64 25.98 -16.69
C ALA A 634 38.13 27.29 -17.38
N PRO A 635 37.37 27.81 -18.35
CA PRO A 635 37.76 29.07 -19.00
C PRO A 635 37.70 30.21 -18.01
N VAL A 636 38.62 31.17 -18.13
CA VAL A 636 38.60 32.39 -17.30
C VAL A 636 37.38 33.20 -17.71
N ASN A 637 36.34 33.16 -16.90
CA ASN A 637 35.13 33.98 -17.13
C ASN A 637 35.41 35.41 -16.70
N THR A 638 35.47 36.33 -17.63
CA THR A 638 35.67 37.75 -17.36
C THR A 638 34.36 38.51 -17.12
N THR A 639 33.22 37.90 -17.32
CA THR A 639 31.91 38.52 -17.16
C THR A 639 31.42 38.37 -15.72
N ALA A 640 31.25 39.50 -15.04
CA ALA A 640 30.67 39.55 -13.71
C ALA A 640 29.16 39.33 -13.78
N LYS A 641 28.62 38.46 -12.89
CA LYS A 641 27.18 38.19 -12.81
C LYS A 641 26.66 38.05 -11.39
N VAL A 642 25.36 38.27 -11.19
CA VAL A 642 24.66 37.92 -9.96
C VAL A 642 23.84 36.68 -10.23
N THR A 643 23.99 35.68 -9.40
CA THR A 643 23.16 34.48 -9.44
C THR A 643 22.10 34.53 -8.34
N LEU A 644 20.85 34.26 -8.68
CA LEU A 644 19.73 34.19 -7.75
C LEU A 644 19.25 32.74 -7.61
N SER A 645 18.89 32.32 -6.40
CA SER A 645 18.29 31.00 -6.13
C SER A 645 17.19 31.14 -5.08
N PRO A 646 15.92 30.83 -5.41
CA PRO A 646 15.42 30.56 -6.76
C PRO A 646 15.52 31.75 -7.68
N ASN A 647 15.66 31.53 -8.99
CA ASN A 647 15.74 32.53 -10.01
C ASN A 647 14.39 32.78 -10.68
N GLY A 648 13.46 33.39 -9.94
CA GLY A 648 12.07 33.60 -10.35
C GLY A 648 11.14 32.43 -10.03
N GLY A 649 9.86 32.53 -10.41
CA GLY A 649 8.79 31.59 -10.18
C GLY A 649 7.68 32.12 -9.28
N ASP A 650 6.59 31.38 -9.20
CA ASP A 650 5.44 31.68 -8.35
C ASP A 650 5.64 31.07 -6.96
N PHE A 651 5.13 31.74 -5.92
CA PHE A 651 5.16 31.24 -4.54
C PHE A 651 3.88 31.63 -3.79
N GLU A 652 3.46 30.79 -2.84
CA GLU A 652 2.15 30.96 -2.20
C GLU A 652 2.13 31.97 -1.03
N LYS A 653 3.19 32.05 -0.25
CA LYS A 653 3.24 32.95 0.94
C LYS A 653 4.54 33.76 0.99
N THR A 654 5.63 33.09 1.24
CA THR A 654 6.97 33.71 1.29
C THR A 654 7.98 32.87 0.56
N VAL A 655 8.97 33.47 -0.04
CA VAL A 655 10.14 32.82 -0.60
C VAL A 655 11.42 33.53 -0.16
N THR A 656 12.40 32.79 0.31
CA THR A 656 13.75 33.33 0.60
C THR A 656 14.61 33.10 -0.62
N VAL A 657 15.15 34.19 -1.13
CA VAL A 657 16.03 34.21 -2.30
C VAL A 657 17.47 34.46 -1.83
N THR A 658 18.40 33.66 -2.34
CA THR A 658 19.83 33.85 -2.15
C THR A 658 20.42 34.51 -3.38
N ALA A 659 21.15 35.62 -3.21
CA ALA A 659 21.88 36.30 -4.24
C ALA A 659 23.38 36.17 -4.02
N ILE A 660 24.12 35.74 -5.04
CA ILE A 660 25.58 35.62 -5.02
C ILE A 660 26.19 36.41 -6.17
N LEU A 661 27.04 37.34 -5.85
CA LEU A 661 27.85 38.07 -6.83
C LEU A 661 29.10 37.25 -7.16
N SER A 662 29.40 37.07 -8.43
CA SER A 662 30.58 36.32 -8.86
C SER A 662 31.88 36.89 -8.30
N ASP A 663 32.88 36.07 -8.01
CA ASP A 663 34.18 36.45 -7.41
C ASP A 663 34.96 37.43 -8.24
N ASN A 664 34.79 37.43 -9.55
CA ASN A 664 35.45 38.31 -10.50
C ASN A 664 34.80 39.70 -10.61
N ALA A 665 33.67 39.92 -9.93
CA ALA A 665 32.97 41.19 -9.95
C ALA A 665 33.67 42.23 -9.05
N LYS A 666 33.72 43.46 -9.47
CA LYS A 666 34.24 44.60 -8.65
C LYS A 666 33.19 45.08 -7.65
N SER A 667 31.95 45.06 -8.03
CA SER A 667 30.80 45.45 -7.20
C SER A 667 29.51 44.94 -7.82
N GLY A 668 28.47 44.76 -7.01
CA GLY A 668 27.12 44.41 -7.43
C GLY A 668 26.14 44.78 -6.33
N TRP A 669 24.87 44.77 -6.67
CA TRP A 669 23.78 45.02 -5.73
C TRP A 669 22.50 44.34 -6.19
N TYR A 670 21.56 44.17 -5.30
CA TYR A 670 20.19 43.84 -5.63
C TYR A 670 19.22 44.89 -5.08
N LYS A 671 18.01 44.91 -5.62
CA LYS A 671 16.92 45.80 -5.22
C LYS A 671 15.59 45.03 -5.27
N ILE A 672 14.76 45.20 -4.26
CA ILE A 672 13.41 44.61 -4.21
C ILE A 672 12.40 45.73 -4.47
N GLY A 673 11.64 45.58 -5.56
CA GLY A 673 10.65 46.59 -5.97
C GLY A 673 11.29 48.02 -6.06
N ASP A 674 10.65 48.99 -5.41
CA ASP A 674 11.14 50.38 -5.34
C ASP A 674 12.02 50.67 -4.11
N GLY A 675 12.42 49.63 -3.36
CA GLY A 675 13.30 49.75 -2.19
C GLY A 675 14.71 50.25 -2.51
N GLU A 676 15.58 50.33 -1.51
CA GLU A 676 16.98 50.75 -1.66
C GLU A 676 17.84 49.63 -2.27
N GLN A 677 18.96 50.03 -2.87
CA GLN A 677 19.97 49.09 -3.35
C GLN A 677 20.75 48.48 -2.19
N VAL A 678 20.82 47.18 -2.15
CA VAL A 678 21.59 46.41 -1.17
C VAL A 678 22.87 45.90 -1.85
N ALA A 679 24.02 46.33 -1.37
CA ALA A 679 25.31 45.96 -1.94
C ALA A 679 25.60 44.46 -1.69
N LEU A 680 26.14 43.80 -2.70
CA LEU A 680 26.62 42.41 -2.64
C LEU A 680 28.15 42.40 -2.54
N THR A 681 28.66 41.49 -1.71
CA THR A 681 30.10 41.21 -1.63
C THR A 681 30.44 40.03 -2.57
N PRO A 682 31.46 40.18 -3.46
CA PRO A 682 31.86 39.08 -4.32
C PRO A 682 32.12 37.77 -3.54
N GLY A 683 31.63 36.64 -4.04
CA GLY A 683 31.77 35.32 -3.44
C GLY A 683 30.95 35.06 -2.17
N LYS A 684 30.21 36.06 -1.66
CA LYS A 684 29.37 35.87 -0.47
C LYS A 684 27.88 35.85 -0.81
N ALA A 685 27.19 34.88 -0.21
CA ALA A 685 25.74 34.79 -0.30
C ALA A 685 25.08 35.92 0.52
N ALA A 686 24.08 36.57 -0.06
CA ALA A 686 23.16 37.47 0.62
C ALA A 686 21.74 36.90 0.45
N THR A 687 20.94 36.95 1.51
CA THR A 687 19.55 36.44 1.45
C THR A 687 18.54 37.53 1.70
N PHE A 688 17.40 37.48 1.03
CA PHE A 688 16.24 38.32 1.27
C PHE A 688 14.96 37.50 1.09
N THR A 689 13.88 37.92 1.74
CA THR A 689 12.59 37.24 1.68
C THR A 689 11.58 38.12 0.95
N LEU A 690 10.85 37.52 0.01
CA LEU A 690 9.71 38.12 -0.68
C LEU A 690 8.41 37.59 -0.12
N GLY A 691 7.33 38.40 -0.16
CA GLY A 691 6.00 38.01 0.32
C GLY A 691 5.80 38.11 1.84
N ALA A 692 6.73 38.67 2.59
CA ALA A 692 6.50 39.10 3.97
C ALA A 692 6.00 40.56 3.95
N ASP A 693 4.83 40.83 4.54
CA ASP A 693 4.30 42.19 4.73
C ASP A 693 5.16 42.98 5.74
#